data_2ee58d4b126e9910a8408885b8c93e46
#
_entry.id   2ee58d4b126e9910a8408885b8c93e46
#
_cell.length_a   1.000
_cell.length_b   1.000
_cell.length_c   1.000
_cell.angle_alpha   90.00
_cell.angle_beta   90.00
_cell.angle_gamma   90.00
#
_symmetry.space_group_name_H-M   'P 1'
#
loop_
_entity.id
_entity.type
_entity.pdbx_description
1 polymer ?
#
loop_
_entity_poly.entity_id
_entity_poly.type
_entity_poly.pdbx_seq_one_letter_code
_entity_poly.pdbx_strand_id
1 'polypeptide(L)'
;MHKRILLMLIISFNINANTLIEPTSQSKDLYPEVILDGEYIETIDKPNKFLGFEYATRVATPEQITAAIQAWSKQSDRLKVIEYARTHENRPLHAVFITSPKNLNNLDQIKDKVTKLSDARLTNDRTAKSLIDQLPAIAWMAYSIHGNETSGADAALGIIYHLIASKDKDVIEMLDEMVVIVDPVMNPDGRARFAKNLEQYRGTAPNYDDQSLIHTGDWPYGRTNHYYYDLNRDWVYLTQPETQGRVSLINEWKPQILVDAHEMGSQDTFMTGPAREPINKNVDYDLIKWGNVFAQDQGEAFDRRDWRFYTGEWHEDLYPGYSFYVAFKGTLGILYEQSRMAEDGVRRPEGTIQSYKESVHHQYVSTLINLKTLRENSKAMYKDYWDGRKFNISSNSKYANRSYVILPTKNNGRLNVLANKLKAQEIEIYKNNKPISVSNVLKQNGVIEDEYTIPSGSMIIPNKQPEAPLISAILEFDAEIDESVLQEEKQKSIKNGSSLMYDTTAFNFTMMYGLPAVTVPQNITKNLDVWSPYQETIEVNKGAVMWAVDGKDDRSVAFAARLMEQNIEVRIIDKDSSLSGHNLSRGSVVVIAMDNPAFKDLHLAVNSTALSLDLSVVSIESGFGPGELPDWGGRHFRLLERPQIAILSHEGFSSYDVGVSWWSLDHHLGIRHSQLNSSLTAYGDLRRYNTIILPSGNPDISDYAKSMLMDLSLIHI
;
A
#
# COMPACT_ATOMS: atom_id res chain seq x y z
N MET A 1 60.27 -1.20 -3.49
CA MET A 1 59.59 -1.41 -4.81
C MET A 1 59.71 -2.89 -5.19
N HIS A 2 58.72 -3.69 -4.88
CA HIS A 2 58.65 -5.09 -5.35
C HIS A 2 57.31 -5.27 -6.03
N LYS A 3 57.32 -5.28 -7.35
CA LYS A 3 56.15 -5.65 -8.16
C LYS A 3 55.94 -7.18 -8.02
N ARG A 4 54.84 -7.57 -7.40
CA ARG A 4 54.35 -8.96 -7.48
C ARG A 4 53.53 -9.09 -8.76
N ILE A 5 54.08 -9.81 -9.72
CA ILE A 5 53.38 -10.28 -10.92
C ILE A 5 52.53 -11.48 -10.48
N LEU A 6 51.21 -11.34 -10.52
CA LEU A 6 50.28 -12.45 -10.30
C LEU A 6 50.18 -13.24 -11.61
N LEU A 7 50.78 -14.39 -11.66
CA LEU A 7 50.69 -15.31 -12.82
C LEU A 7 49.35 -16.05 -12.70
N MET A 8 48.36 -15.69 -13.49
CA MET A 8 47.14 -16.48 -13.63
C MET A 8 47.47 -17.73 -14.43
N LEU A 9 47.48 -18.87 -13.75
CA LEU A 9 47.54 -20.18 -14.39
C LEU A 9 46.14 -20.50 -14.92
N ILE A 10 45.89 -20.33 -16.21
CA ILE A 10 44.69 -20.84 -16.88
C ILE A 10 44.89 -22.32 -17.10
N ILE A 11 44.38 -23.16 -16.21
CA ILE A 11 44.27 -24.60 -16.43
C ILE A 11 43.04 -24.83 -17.30
N SER A 12 43.27 -25.06 -18.60
CA SER A 12 42.19 -25.48 -19.50
C SER A 12 41.86 -26.95 -19.21
N PHE A 13 40.87 -27.21 -18.43
CA PHE A 13 40.22 -28.51 -18.40
C PHE A 13 39.39 -28.65 -19.67
N ASN A 14 39.71 -29.59 -20.51
CA ASN A 14 38.79 -30.09 -21.54
C ASN A 14 37.66 -30.84 -20.82
N ILE A 15 36.66 -30.10 -20.39
CA ILE A 15 35.39 -30.68 -19.96
C ILE A 15 34.61 -30.99 -21.24
N ASN A 16 34.36 -32.28 -21.47
CA ASN A 16 33.43 -32.69 -22.49
C ASN A 16 32.12 -31.93 -22.31
N ALA A 17 31.78 -31.08 -23.27
CA ALA A 17 30.66 -30.15 -23.22
C ALA A 17 29.24 -30.81 -23.24
N ASN A 18 29.14 -32.10 -22.90
CA ASN A 18 27.89 -32.88 -23.07
C ASN A 18 27.13 -33.21 -21.78
N THR A 19 27.46 -32.59 -20.66
CA THR A 19 26.62 -32.69 -19.46
C THR A 19 26.31 -31.30 -18.93
N LEU A 20 25.48 -30.58 -19.66
CA LEU A 20 24.73 -29.48 -19.08
C LEU A 20 23.75 -30.13 -18.09
N ILE A 21 24.00 -29.95 -16.79
CA ILE A 21 23.06 -30.34 -15.76
C ILE A 21 21.91 -29.33 -15.88
N GLU A 22 20.77 -29.78 -16.36
CA GLU A 22 19.59 -28.92 -16.37
C GLU A 22 19.27 -28.49 -14.95
N PRO A 23 19.12 -27.19 -14.64
CA PRO A 23 18.80 -26.69 -13.30
C PRO A 23 17.56 -27.34 -12.69
N THR A 24 16.58 -27.69 -13.55
CA THR A 24 15.34 -28.34 -13.19
C THR A 24 15.47 -29.79 -12.71
N SER A 25 16.52 -30.52 -13.09
CA SER A 25 16.74 -31.89 -12.62
C SER A 25 17.23 -31.92 -11.17
N GLN A 26 18.03 -30.94 -10.76
CA GLN A 26 18.57 -30.88 -9.40
C GLN A 26 17.54 -30.46 -8.36
N SER A 27 16.60 -29.58 -8.68
CA SER A 27 15.54 -29.22 -7.74
C SER A 27 14.59 -30.39 -7.43
N LYS A 28 14.40 -31.31 -8.37
CA LYS A 28 13.62 -32.56 -8.15
C LYS A 28 14.36 -33.52 -7.22
N ASP A 29 15.66 -33.64 -7.38
CA ASP A 29 16.48 -34.54 -6.56
C ASP A 29 16.65 -34.02 -5.13
N LEU A 30 16.61 -32.70 -4.93
CA LEU A 30 16.74 -32.07 -3.62
C LEU A 30 15.44 -32.12 -2.79
N TYR A 31 14.28 -32.10 -3.45
CA TYR A 31 12.97 -32.12 -2.79
C TYR A 31 12.00 -33.02 -3.57
N PRO A 32 11.91 -34.31 -3.23
CA PRO A 32 11.14 -35.30 -4.00
C PRO A 32 9.62 -35.22 -3.78
N GLU A 33 9.15 -34.49 -2.77
CA GLU A 33 7.72 -34.42 -2.46
C GLU A 33 6.91 -33.82 -3.62
N VAL A 34 5.69 -34.34 -3.80
CA VAL A 34 4.75 -33.87 -4.82
C VAL A 34 3.76 -32.92 -4.16
N ILE A 35 3.75 -31.64 -4.59
CA ILE A 35 2.85 -30.63 -4.00
C ILE A 35 1.39 -30.92 -4.36
N LEU A 36 1.11 -31.20 -5.63
CA LEU A 36 -0.22 -31.50 -6.13
C LEU A 36 -0.43 -33.02 -6.15
N ASP A 37 -0.48 -33.61 -4.94
CA ASP A 37 -0.74 -35.04 -4.73
C ASP A 37 -2.25 -35.27 -4.53
N GLY A 38 -2.92 -35.87 -5.52
CA GLY A 38 -4.35 -36.13 -5.46
C GLY A 38 -4.95 -36.55 -6.81
N GLU A 39 -6.22 -36.88 -6.80
CA GLU A 39 -7.01 -37.10 -8.00
C GLU A 39 -7.68 -35.81 -8.47
N TYR A 40 -7.46 -35.45 -9.73
CA TYR A 40 -7.96 -34.24 -10.32
C TYR A 40 -8.84 -34.46 -11.53
N ILE A 41 -9.70 -33.49 -11.84
CA ILE A 41 -10.56 -33.47 -13.03
C ILE A 41 -9.68 -33.25 -14.26
N GLU A 42 -9.66 -34.25 -15.17
CA GLU A 42 -8.75 -34.28 -16.34
C GLU A 42 -9.01 -33.14 -17.36
N THR A 43 -10.24 -32.58 -17.39
CA THR A 43 -10.62 -31.50 -18.30
C THR A 43 -10.15 -30.13 -17.82
N ILE A 44 -9.61 -30.03 -16.60
CA ILE A 44 -9.01 -28.81 -16.07
C ILE A 44 -7.50 -28.90 -16.23
N ASP A 45 -6.94 -28.01 -17.01
CA ASP A 45 -5.51 -28.01 -17.34
C ASP A 45 -4.65 -27.76 -16.10
N LYS A 46 -3.58 -28.58 -15.96
CA LYS A 46 -2.59 -28.42 -14.88
C LYS A 46 -1.77 -27.14 -15.05
N PRO A 47 -1.21 -26.57 -13.98
CA PRO A 47 -0.37 -25.37 -14.02
C PRO A 47 0.75 -25.45 -15.07
N ASN A 48 1.40 -26.60 -15.20
CA ASN A 48 2.52 -26.83 -16.15
C ASN A 48 2.19 -26.43 -17.59
N LYS A 49 0.93 -26.56 -18.01
CA LYS A 49 0.51 -26.19 -19.37
C LYS A 49 0.67 -24.70 -19.67
N PHE A 50 0.43 -23.86 -18.67
CA PHE A 50 0.52 -22.40 -18.79
C PHE A 50 1.94 -21.90 -18.55
N LEU A 51 2.70 -22.61 -17.72
CA LEU A 51 4.04 -22.24 -17.32
C LEU A 51 5.09 -22.59 -18.40
N GLY A 52 4.90 -23.69 -19.13
CA GLY A 52 5.90 -24.21 -20.07
C GLY A 52 7.07 -24.93 -19.38
N PHE A 53 6.98 -25.11 -18.06
CA PHE A 53 7.92 -25.85 -17.22
C PHE A 53 7.15 -26.55 -16.09
N GLU A 54 7.84 -27.38 -15.32
CA GLU A 54 7.21 -28.09 -14.20
C GLU A 54 6.88 -27.14 -13.07
N TYR A 55 5.66 -27.25 -12.53
CA TYR A 55 5.16 -26.40 -11.43
C TYR A 55 6.12 -26.38 -10.25
N ALA A 56 6.33 -25.19 -9.70
CA ALA A 56 7.22 -24.89 -8.58
C ALA A 56 8.72 -25.16 -8.86
N THR A 57 9.15 -25.31 -10.12
CA THR A 57 10.57 -25.41 -10.45
C THR A 57 11.18 -24.08 -10.91
N ARG A 58 10.34 -23.15 -11.37
CA ARG A 58 10.72 -21.78 -11.77
C ARG A 58 9.62 -20.80 -11.35
N VAL A 59 10.01 -19.53 -11.28
CA VAL A 59 9.09 -18.45 -10.96
C VAL A 59 8.14 -18.16 -12.11
N ALA A 60 6.83 -18.26 -11.89
CA ALA A 60 5.81 -17.89 -12.88
C ALA A 60 5.76 -16.37 -13.07
N THR A 61 5.64 -15.92 -14.32
CA THR A 61 5.41 -14.49 -14.61
C THR A 61 3.95 -14.09 -14.33
N PRO A 62 3.66 -12.80 -14.11
CA PRO A 62 2.28 -12.34 -13.95
C PRO A 62 1.39 -12.71 -15.14
N GLU A 63 1.94 -12.71 -16.35
CA GLU A 63 1.23 -13.05 -17.58
C GLU A 63 0.87 -14.54 -17.62
N GLN A 64 1.77 -15.44 -17.17
CA GLN A 64 1.49 -16.88 -17.06
C GLN A 64 0.40 -17.17 -16.03
N ILE A 65 0.46 -16.50 -14.87
CA ILE A 65 -0.55 -16.62 -13.81
C ILE A 65 -1.92 -16.13 -14.34
N THR A 66 -1.96 -14.98 -14.99
CA THR A 66 -3.19 -14.43 -15.60
C THR A 66 -3.75 -15.38 -16.66
N ALA A 67 -2.91 -15.96 -17.52
CA ALA A 67 -3.35 -16.92 -18.54
C ALA A 67 -3.97 -18.19 -17.93
N ALA A 68 -3.37 -18.72 -16.86
CA ALA A 68 -3.92 -19.87 -16.13
C ALA A 68 -5.31 -19.57 -15.55
N ILE A 69 -5.46 -18.45 -14.85
CA ILE A 69 -6.73 -18.01 -14.23
C ILE A 69 -7.82 -17.83 -15.30
N GLN A 70 -7.49 -17.17 -16.42
CA GLN A 70 -8.44 -16.97 -17.51
C GLN A 70 -8.87 -18.26 -18.20
N ALA A 71 -7.96 -19.25 -18.30
CA ALA A 71 -8.31 -20.56 -18.82
C ALA A 71 -9.20 -21.34 -17.84
N TRP A 72 -8.83 -21.39 -16.56
CA TRP A 72 -9.58 -22.08 -15.52
C TRP A 72 -10.98 -21.51 -15.30
N SER A 73 -11.17 -20.20 -15.50
CA SER A 73 -12.50 -19.59 -15.42
C SER A 73 -13.50 -20.11 -16.47
N LYS A 74 -12.99 -20.76 -17.53
CA LYS A 74 -13.79 -21.40 -18.57
C LYS A 74 -13.90 -22.92 -18.40
N GLN A 75 -13.03 -23.51 -17.58
CA GLN A 75 -12.90 -24.96 -17.42
C GLN A 75 -13.57 -25.47 -16.13
N SER A 76 -13.82 -24.61 -15.15
CA SER A 76 -14.39 -25.01 -13.86
C SER A 76 -15.62 -24.17 -13.51
N ASP A 77 -16.63 -24.82 -12.97
CA ASP A 77 -17.84 -24.21 -12.41
C ASP A 77 -17.70 -23.84 -10.93
N ARG A 78 -16.51 -24.06 -10.34
CA ARG A 78 -16.18 -23.70 -8.95
C ARG A 78 -15.45 -22.37 -8.82
N LEU A 79 -15.29 -21.63 -9.92
CA LEU A 79 -14.43 -20.46 -9.96
C LEU A 79 -15.11 -19.27 -10.66
N LYS A 80 -14.97 -18.08 -10.06
CA LYS A 80 -15.32 -16.79 -10.66
C LYS A 80 -14.17 -15.82 -10.48
N VAL A 81 -13.79 -15.12 -11.53
CA VAL A 81 -12.71 -14.12 -11.51
C VAL A 81 -13.30 -12.71 -11.54
N ILE A 82 -12.79 -11.84 -10.68
CA ILE A 82 -13.11 -10.41 -10.66
C ILE A 82 -11.80 -9.64 -10.85
N GLU A 83 -11.72 -8.81 -11.88
CA GLU A 83 -10.67 -7.80 -12.00
C GLU A 83 -11.05 -6.63 -11.09
N TYR A 84 -10.27 -6.41 -10.00
CA TYR A 84 -10.61 -5.40 -9.01
C TYR A 84 -9.86 -4.07 -9.20
N ALA A 85 -8.76 -4.08 -9.94
CA ALA A 85 -7.98 -2.89 -10.29
C ALA A 85 -7.03 -3.16 -11.46
N ARG A 86 -6.36 -2.11 -11.91
CA ARG A 86 -5.19 -2.18 -12.79
C ARG A 86 -4.04 -1.40 -12.18
N THR A 87 -2.82 -1.92 -12.37
CA THR A 87 -1.59 -1.26 -11.95
C THR A 87 -1.29 -0.03 -12.81
N HIS A 88 -0.27 0.75 -12.42
CA HIS A 88 0.24 1.84 -13.25
C HIS A 88 0.76 1.38 -14.62
N GLU A 89 1.25 0.14 -14.74
CA GLU A 89 1.65 -0.48 -16.01
C GLU A 89 0.47 -1.16 -16.73
N ASN A 90 -0.76 -0.91 -16.28
CA ASN A 90 -2.00 -1.45 -16.85
C ASN A 90 -2.14 -2.98 -16.77
N ARG A 91 -1.41 -3.66 -15.86
CA ARG A 91 -1.63 -5.08 -15.58
C ARG A 91 -2.89 -5.27 -14.74
N PRO A 92 -3.74 -6.27 -15.05
CA PRO A 92 -4.93 -6.54 -14.27
C PRO A 92 -4.59 -7.18 -12.92
N LEU A 93 -5.36 -6.83 -11.90
CA LEU A 93 -5.34 -7.41 -10.57
C LEU A 93 -6.61 -8.23 -10.36
N HIS A 94 -6.44 -9.50 -10.03
CA HIS A 94 -7.54 -10.46 -9.99
C HIS A 94 -7.82 -10.97 -8.58
N ALA A 95 -9.09 -10.95 -8.18
CA ALA A 95 -9.60 -11.74 -7.07
C ALA A 95 -10.30 -13.00 -7.64
N VAL A 96 -9.82 -14.16 -7.26
CA VAL A 96 -10.30 -15.46 -7.73
C VAL A 96 -11.19 -16.06 -6.65
N PHE A 97 -12.50 -16.03 -6.87
CA PHE A 97 -13.50 -16.59 -5.97
C PHE A 97 -13.66 -18.08 -6.24
N ILE A 98 -13.39 -18.90 -5.25
CA ILE A 98 -13.47 -20.36 -5.34
C ILE A 98 -14.42 -20.87 -4.27
N THR A 99 -15.48 -21.55 -4.70
CA THR A 99 -16.51 -22.14 -3.84
C THR A 99 -17.38 -23.09 -4.66
N SER A 100 -18.36 -23.75 -4.02
CA SER A 100 -19.28 -24.61 -4.77
C SER A 100 -20.11 -23.82 -5.80
N PRO A 101 -20.57 -24.45 -6.89
CA PRO A 101 -21.45 -23.82 -7.88
C PRO A 101 -22.72 -23.22 -7.25
N LYS A 102 -23.23 -23.82 -6.18
CA LYS A 102 -24.35 -23.28 -5.41
C LYS A 102 -24.03 -21.93 -4.79
N ASN A 103 -22.87 -21.79 -4.14
CA ASN A 103 -22.45 -20.54 -3.53
C ASN A 103 -22.10 -19.49 -4.59
N LEU A 104 -21.45 -19.87 -5.71
CA LEU A 104 -21.16 -18.96 -6.83
C LEU A 104 -22.41 -18.29 -7.38
N ASN A 105 -23.51 -19.02 -7.48
CA ASN A 105 -24.80 -18.49 -7.92
C ASN A 105 -25.46 -17.57 -6.88
N ASN A 106 -24.98 -17.57 -5.63
CA ASN A 106 -25.56 -16.83 -4.52
C ASN A 106 -24.59 -15.80 -3.90
N LEU A 107 -23.49 -15.45 -4.57
CA LEU A 107 -22.47 -14.53 -4.02
C LEU A 107 -23.05 -13.20 -3.56
N ASP A 108 -23.99 -12.60 -4.30
CA ASP A 108 -24.62 -11.33 -3.93
C ASP A 108 -25.43 -11.45 -2.62
N GLN A 109 -26.13 -12.58 -2.44
CA GLN A 109 -26.87 -12.84 -1.21
C GLN A 109 -25.95 -13.09 0.00
N ILE A 110 -24.80 -13.75 -0.24
CA ILE A 110 -23.77 -13.93 0.79
C ILE A 110 -23.23 -12.58 1.21
N LYS A 111 -22.86 -11.73 0.25
CA LYS A 111 -22.38 -10.37 0.48
C LYS A 111 -23.40 -9.53 1.27
N ASP A 112 -24.67 -9.55 0.89
CA ASP A 112 -25.74 -8.84 1.62
C ASP A 112 -25.87 -9.30 3.08
N LYS A 113 -25.74 -10.60 3.34
CA LYS A 113 -25.78 -11.15 4.70
C LYS A 113 -24.59 -10.70 5.53
N VAL A 114 -23.38 -10.69 4.96
CA VAL A 114 -22.18 -10.22 5.64
C VAL A 114 -22.31 -8.72 5.95
N THR A 115 -22.78 -7.90 5.00
CA THR A 115 -23.03 -6.47 5.21
C THR A 115 -24.02 -6.24 6.37
N LYS A 116 -25.11 -7.03 6.45
CA LYS A 116 -26.04 -6.94 7.57
C LYS A 116 -25.42 -7.35 8.91
N LEU A 117 -24.52 -8.32 8.90
CA LEU A 117 -23.80 -8.76 10.10
C LEU A 117 -22.75 -7.73 10.54
N SER A 118 -22.17 -6.97 9.63
CA SER A 118 -21.08 -6.03 9.93
C SER A 118 -21.55 -4.74 10.63
N ASP A 119 -22.84 -4.43 10.60
CA ASP A 119 -23.39 -3.23 11.25
C ASP A 119 -24.56 -3.59 12.18
N ALA A 120 -24.30 -3.54 13.48
CA ALA A 120 -25.28 -3.87 14.49
C ALA A 120 -26.44 -2.85 14.60
N ARG A 121 -26.42 -1.77 13.82
CA ARG A 121 -27.56 -0.86 13.64
C ARG A 121 -28.60 -1.41 12.67
N LEU A 122 -28.16 -2.30 11.75
CA LEU A 122 -29.00 -2.90 10.71
C LEU A 122 -29.65 -4.21 11.14
N THR A 123 -29.15 -4.84 12.19
CA THR A 123 -29.65 -6.15 12.64
C THR A 123 -29.64 -6.26 14.17
N ASN A 124 -30.29 -7.31 14.70
CA ASN A 124 -30.34 -7.62 16.13
C ASN A 124 -29.78 -9.02 16.40
N ASP A 125 -29.57 -9.39 17.67
CA ASP A 125 -28.95 -10.65 18.08
C ASP A 125 -29.65 -11.89 17.48
N ARG A 126 -30.98 -11.89 17.40
CA ARG A 126 -31.74 -13.02 16.83
C ARG A 126 -31.48 -13.15 15.33
N THR A 127 -31.49 -12.04 14.62
CA THR A 127 -31.20 -12.00 13.17
C THR A 127 -29.74 -12.33 12.93
N ALA A 128 -28.82 -11.78 13.71
CA ALA A 128 -27.38 -12.06 13.61
C ALA A 128 -27.10 -13.56 13.78
N LYS A 129 -27.70 -14.20 14.78
CA LYS A 129 -27.58 -15.66 14.95
C LYS A 129 -28.04 -16.42 13.70
N SER A 130 -29.20 -16.06 13.15
CA SER A 130 -29.71 -16.71 11.92
C SER A 130 -28.80 -16.46 10.71
N LEU A 131 -28.17 -15.28 10.58
CA LEU A 131 -27.22 -14.98 9.53
C LEU A 131 -25.94 -15.81 9.69
N ILE A 132 -25.42 -15.89 10.92
CA ILE A 132 -24.23 -16.68 11.24
C ILE A 132 -24.44 -18.17 10.89
N ASP A 133 -25.58 -18.74 11.23
CA ASP A 133 -25.91 -20.13 10.93
C ASP A 133 -25.91 -20.42 9.41
N GLN A 134 -26.27 -19.44 8.58
CA GLN A 134 -26.43 -19.57 7.12
C GLN A 134 -25.20 -19.13 6.30
N LEU A 135 -24.31 -18.31 6.85
CA LEU A 135 -23.17 -17.80 6.13
C LEU A 135 -22.11 -18.89 5.92
N PRO A 136 -21.56 -19.06 4.72
CA PRO A 136 -20.31 -19.79 4.54
C PRO A 136 -19.17 -19.03 5.20
N ALA A 137 -18.09 -19.72 5.55
CA ALA A 137 -16.85 -19.06 5.93
C ALA A 137 -16.27 -18.26 4.75
N ILE A 138 -15.60 -17.14 5.01
CA ILE A 138 -14.97 -16.33 3.97
C ILE A 138 -13.51 -16.13 4.32
N ALA A 139 -12.62 -16.61 3.44
CA ALA A 139 -11.19 -16.45 3.54
C ALA A 139 -10.65 -15.58 2.39
N TRP A 140 -9.71 -14.67 2.69
CA TRP A 140 -8.93 -13.94 1.70
C TRP A 140 -7.47 -14.40 1.79
N MET A 141 -6.97 -15.00 0.71
CA MET A 141 -5.61 -15.53 0.62
C MET A 141 -4.82 -14.66 -0.35
N ALA A 142 -3.93 -13.81 0.18
CA ALA A 142 -3.22 -12.81 -0.60
C ALA A 142 -1.73 -13.14 -0.72
N TYR A 143 -1.18 -12.95 -1.92
CA TYR A 143 0.17 -13.35 -2.26
C TYR A 143 0.93 -12.29 -3.05
N SER A 144 2.26 -12.26 -2.85
CA SER A 144 3.19 -11.46 -3.66
C SER A 144 2.86 -9.95 -3.68
N ILE A 145 2.63 -9.36 -2.50
CA ILE A 145 2.55 -7.90 -2.36
C ILE A 145 3.92 -7.27 -2.63
N HIS A 146 5.00 -8.01 -2.33
CA HIS A 146 6.35 -7.73 -2.81
C HIS A 146 6.66 -8.64 -3.99
N GLY A 147 7.00 -8.03 -5.13
CA GLY A 147 7.12 -8.78 -6.37
C GLY A 147 8.32 -9.73 -6.42
N ASN A 148 9.37 -9.46 -5.62
CA ASN A 148 10.56 -10.31 -5.48
C ASN A 148 10.42 -11.42 -4.44
N GLU A 149 9.28 -11.52 -3.76
CA GLU A 149 8.91 -12.60 -2.87
C GLU A 149 8.04 -13.59 -3.66
N THR A 150 8.68 -14.60 -4.23
CA THR A 150 8.12 -15.28 -5.40
C THR A 150 7.32 -16.53 -5.12
N SER A 151 7.65 -17.30 -4.05
CA SER A 151 7.04 -18.61 -3.78
C SER A 151 5.54 -18.54 -3.50
N GLY A 152 5.07 -17.45 -2.89
CA GLY A 152 3.65 -17.28 -2.56
C GLY A 152 2.74 -17.29 -3.79
N ALA A 153 3.08 -16.55 -4.86
CA ALA A 153 2.25 -16.52 -6.05
C ALA A 153 2.25 -17.85 -6.83
N ASP A 154 3.35 -18.58 -6.78
CA ASP A 154 3.40 -19.94 -7.34
C ASP A 154 2.59 -20.92 -6.46
N ALA A 155 2.61 -20.76 -5.14
CA ALA A 155 1.71 -21.51 -4.25
C ALA A 155 0.24 -21.21 -4.55
N ALA A 156 -0.10 -19.94 -4.82
CA ALA A 156 -1.46 -19.54 -5.21
C ALA A 156 -1.96 -20.28 -6.46
N LEU A 157 -1.10 -20.48 -7.48
CA LEU A 157 -1.46 -21.29 -8.65
C LEU A 157 -1.83 -22.72 -8.26
N GLY A 158 -1.02 -23.34 -7.39
CA GLY A 158 -1.30 -24.68 -6.87
C GLY A 158 -2.60 -24.76 -6.08
N ILE A 159 -2.84 -23.77 -5.20
CA ILE A 159 -4.08 -23.68 -4.39
C ILE A 159 -5.31 -23.52 -5.30
N ILE A 160 -5.27 -22.59 -6.24
CA ILE A 160 -6.40 -22.40 -7.18
C ILE A 160 -6.68 -23.70 -7.91
N TYR A 161 -5.65 -24.34 -8.52
CA TYR A 161 -5.83 -25.59 -9.24
C TYR A 161 -6.35 -26.71 -8.35
N HIS A 162 -5.78 -26.88 -7.15
CA HIS A 162 -6.22 -27.91 -6.19
C HIS A 162 -7.70 -27.75 -5.85
N LEU A 163 -8.15 -26.56 -5.50
CA LEU A 163 -9.54 -26.31 -5.07
C LEU A 163 -10.55 -26.49 -6.20
N ILE A 164 -10.21 -26.08 -7.42
CA ILE A 164 -11.15 -26.16 -8.55
C ILE A 164 -11.17 -27.54 -9.21
N ALA A 165 -10.07 -28.29 -9.17
CA ALA A 165 -9.91 -29.53 -9.92
C ALA A 165 -9.95 -30.80 -9.06
N SER A 166 -9.82 -30.71 -7.73
CA SER A 166 -9.81 -31.86 -6.84
C SER A 166 -11.12 -32.66 -6.90
N LYS A 167 -10.97 -34.00 -6.91
CA LYS A 167 -12.05 -34.98 -6.72
C LYS A 167 -12.19 -35.40 -5.26
N ASP A 168 -11.33 -34.94 -4.38
CA ASP A 168 -11.37 -35.22 -2.95
C ASP A 168 -12.70 -34.74 -2.36
N LYS A 169 -13.37 -35.63 -1.64
CA LYS A 169 -14.67 -35.36 -1.02
C LYS A 169 -14.57 -34.27 0.05
N ASP A 170 -13.50 -34.25 0.82
CA ASP A 170 -13.31 -33.23 1.88
C ASP A 170 -13.12 -31.81 1.27
N VAL A 171 -12.40 -31.69 0.16
CA VAL A 171 -12.29 -30.43 -0.60
C VAL A 171 -13.63 -29.99 -1.16
N ILE A 172 -14.42 -30.90 -1.70
CA ILE A 172 -15.75 -30.60 -2.25
C ILE A 172 -16.69 -30.11 -1.14
N GLU A 173 -16.72 -30.81 0.00
CA GLU A 173 -17.52 -30.41 1.16
C GLU A 173 -17.06 -29.08 1.76
N MET A 174 -15.75 -28.83 1.83
CA MET A 174 -15.21 -27.55 2.27
C MET A 174 -15.71 -26.41 1.38
N LEU A 175 -15.74 -26.58 0.06
CA LEU A 175 -16.24 -25.55 -0.87
C LEU A 175 -17.74 -25.29 -0.75
N ASP A 176 -18.54 -26.23 -0.25
CA ASP A 176 -19.94 -25.97 0.09
C ASP A 176 -20.09 -25.07 1.34
N GLU A 177 -19.11 -25.11 2.22
CA GLU A 177 -19.11 -24.40 3.51
C GLU A 177 -18.31 -23.10 3.49
N MET A 178 -17.53 -22.85 2.42
CA MET A 178 -16.60 -21.71 2.35
C MET A 178 -16.66 -20.97 1.01
N VAL A 179 -16.31 -19.68 1.04
CA VAL A 179 -15.89 -18.87 -0.11
C VAL A 179 -14.41 -18.53 0.11
N VAL A 180 -13.55 -19.09 -0.71
CA VAL A 180 -12.11 -18.78 -0.70
C VAL A 180 -11.84 -17.76 -1.79
N ILE A 181 -11.31 -16.60 -1.41
CA ILE A 181 -10.92 -15.53 -2.33
C ILE A 181 -9.40 -15.53 -2.41
N VAL A 182 -8.84 -15.85 -3.56
CA VAL A 182 -7.40 -15.87 -3.79
C VAL A 182 -7.02 -14.61 -4.57
N ASP A 183 -6.11 -13.79 -4.02
CA ASP A 183 -5.45 -12.66 -4.67
C ASP A 183 -4.01 -13.12 -5.01
N PRO A 184 -3.78 -13.69 -6.21
CA PRO A 184 -2.58 -14.49 -6.46
C PRO A 184 -1.32 -13.65 -6.67
N VAL A 185 -1.46 -12.38 -7.10
CA VAL A 185 -0.33 -11.47 -7.32
C VAL A 185 -0.79 -10.04 -7.04
N MET A 186 -0.55 -9.58 -5.81
CA MET A 186 -0.92 -8.23 -5.41
C MET A 186 -0.06 -7.14 -6.05
N ASN A 187 1.14 -7.49 -6.54
CA ASN A 187 2.10 -6.58 -7.17
C ASN A 187 2.68 -7.17 -8.45
N PRO A 188 1.89 -7.22 -9.54
CA PRO A 188 2.37 -7.79 -10.79
C PRO A 188 3.48 -6.96 -11.46
N ASP A 189 3.57 -5.65 -11.25
CA ASP A 189 4.63 -4.79 -11.80
C ASP A 189 6.00 -5.12 -11.16
N GLY A 190 6.04 -5.23 -9.83
CA GLY A 190 7.24 -5.64 -9.11
C GLY A 190 7.67 -7.06 -9.46
N ARG A 191 6.70 -7.99 -9.56
CA ARG A 191 6.98 -9.38 -9.94
C ARG A 191 7.50 -9.50 -11.38
N ALA A 192 6.95 -8.76 -12.33
CA ALA A 192 7.44 -8.74 -13.71
C ALA A 192 8.89 -8.25 -13.80
N ARG A 193 9.22 -7.22 -13.01
CA ARG A 193 10.58 -6.68 -12.90
C ARG A 193 11.55 -7.75 -12.36
N PHE A 194 11.18 -8.46 -11.30
CA PHE A 194 12.02 -9.51 -10.73
C PHE A 194 12.12 -10.74 -11.63
N ALA A 195 11.03 -11.16 -12.26
CA ALA A 195 11.06 -12.25 -13.24
C ALA A 195 12.01 -11.95 -14.42
N LYS A 196 12.07 -10.68 -14.85
CA LYS A 196 13.03 -10.24 -15.87
C LYS A 196 14.48 -10.32 -15.38
N ASN A 197 14.72 -9.99 -14.12
CA ASN A 197 16.02 -10.17 -13.48
C ASN A 197 16.44 -11.65 -13.47
N LEU A 198 15.53 -12.57 -13.14
CA LEU A 198 15.81 -14.01 -13.19
C LEU A 198 16.20 -14.48 -14.59
N GLU A 199 15.48 -14.04 -15.63
CA GLU A 199 15.84 -14.35 -17.02
C GLU A 199 17.24 -13.86 -17.38
N GLN A 200 17.64 -12.71 -16.86
CA GLN A 200 18.93 -12.08 -17.16
C GLN A 200 20.11 -12.78 -16.48
N TYR A 201 19.93 -13.25 -15.25
CA TYR A 201 21.00 -13.83 -14.42
C TYR A 201 20.97 -15.36 -14.30
N ARG A 202 19.96 -16.03 -14.87
CA ARG A 202 19.87 -17.49 -14.85
C ARG A 202 21.08 -18.11 -15.53
N GLY A 203 21.81 -18.94 -14.76
CA GLY A 203 22.94 -19.70 -15.26
C GLY A 203 22.52 -21.04 -15.88
N THR A 204 23.51 -21.80 -16.37
CA THR A 204 23.34 -23.18 -16.87
C THR A 204 23.41 -24.23 -15.75
N ALA A 205 23.94 -23.85 -14.60
CA ALA A 205 23.97 -24.65 -13.38
C ALA A 205 23.34 -23.86 -12.22
N PRO A 206 22.67 -24.53 -11.28
CA PRO A 206 22.10 -23.88 -10.12
C PRO A 206 23.14 -23.14 -9.28
N ASN A 207 22.79 -21.95 -8.81
CA ASN A 207 23.63 -21.16 -7.92
C ASN A 207 22.93 -21.07 -6.55
N TYR A 208 23.53 -21.74 -5.56
CA TYR A 208 23.00 -21.81 -4.18
C TYR A 208 23.52 -20.71 -3.25
N ASP A 209 24.29 -19.75 -3.78
CA ASP A 209 24.82 -18.61 -3.04
C ASP A 209 23.77 -17.52 -2.97
N ASP A 210 23.25 -17.25 -1.80
CA ASP A 210 22.19 -16.29 -1.56
C ASP A 210 22.59 -14.83 -1.81
N GLN A 211 23.89 -14.54 -1.97
CA GLN A 211 24.39 -13.22 -2.35
C GLN A 211 24.37 -12.99 -3.87
N SER A 212 24.13 -14.04 -4.65
CA SER A 212 24.07 -13.93 -6.11
C SER A 212 22.90 -13.06 -6.57
N LEU A 213 23.10 -12.31 -7.67
CA LEU A 213 22.07 -11.46 -8.29
C LEU A 213 20.80 -12.21 -8.69
N ILE A 214 20.87 -13.52 -8.91
CA ILE A 214 19.67 -14.33 -9.15
C ILE A 214 18.75 -14.37 -7.93
N HIS A 215 19.30 -14.28 -6.71
CA HIS A 215 18.53 -14.29 -5.46
C HIS A 215 18.21 -12.88 -4.96
N THR A 216 19.16 -11.94 -5.09
CA THR A 216 19.01 -10.58 -4.56
C THR A 216 18.29 -9.63 -5.51
N GLY A 217 18.49 -9.80 -6.81
CA GLY A 217 18.00 -8.91 -7.86
C GLY A 217 18.88 -7.67 -8.07
N ASP A 218 18.67 -7.00 -9.20
CA ASP A 218 19.23 -5.69 -9.50
C ASP A 218 18.35 -4.57 -8.94
N TRP A 219 18.96 -3.42 -8.69
CA TRP A 219 18.20 -2.21 -8.35
C TRP A 219 17.09 -1.94 -9.39
N PRO A 220 15.85 -1.69 -9.02
CA PRO A 220 15.27 -1.51 -7.69
C PRO A 220 14.65 -2.79 -7.07
N TYR A 221 15.23 -3.94 -7.28
CA TYR A 221 15.01 -5.23 -6.62
C TYR A 221 13.64 -5.91 -6.83
N GLY A 222 12.69 -5.30 -7.45
CA GLY A 222 11.36 -5.87 -7.72
C GLY A 222 10.39 -5.95 -6.52
N ARG A 223 10.79 -5.47 -5.33
CA ARG A 223 9.93 -5.45 -4.14
C ARG A 223 8.69 -4.60 -4.35
N THR A 224 8.87 -3.41 -4.89
CA THR A 224 7.91 -2.32 -4.97
C THR A 224 7.13 -2.30 -6.29
N ASN A 225 6.05 -1.52 -6.37
CA ASN A 225 5.27 -1.34 -7.60
C ASN A 225 6.00 -0.48 -8.66
N HIS A 226 5.28 0.03 -9.66
CA HIS A 226 5.84 0.87 -10.74
C HIS A 226 6.62 2.07 -10.21
N TYR A 227 6.04 2.87 -9.32
CA TYR A 227 6.68 4.06 -8.73
C TYR A 227 7.55 3.77 -7.50
N TYR A 228 7.99 2.53 -7.33
CA TYR A 228 8.78 2.08 -6.17
C TYR A 228 8.09 2.28 -4.83
N TYR A 229 6.76 2.25 -4.81
CA TYR A 229 5.97 2.24 -3.59
C TYR A 229 5.93 0.86 -2.96
N ASP A 230 6.13 0.79 -1.64
CA ASP A 230 5.88 -0.44 -0.88
C ASP A 230 4.37 -0.58 -0.63
N LEU A 231 3.72 -1.48 -1.36
CA LEU A 231 2.29 -1.71 -1.23
C LEU A 231 1.89 -2.25 0.15
N ASN A 232 2.84 -2.88 0.87
CA ASN A 232 2.62 -3.31 2.24
C ASN A 232 2.91 -2.22 3.29
N ARG A 233 2.85 -0.95 2.87
CA ARG A 233 2.79 0.23 3.73
C ARG A 233 1.59 1.11 3.42
N ASP A 234 0.77 0.71 2.44
CA ASP A 234 -0.29 1.54 1.85
C ASP A 234 -1.72 1.12 2.26
N TRP A 235 -1.88 0.03 3.02
CA TRP A 235 -3.20 -0.56 3.34
C TRP A 235 -4.22 0.44 3.91
N VAL A 236 -3.77 1.31 4.79
CA VAL A 236 -4.65 2.33 5.40
C VAL A 236 -4.63 3.65 4.62
N TYR A 237 -3.53 3.94 3.91
CA TYR A 237 -3.37 5.22 3.20
C TYR A 237 -4.05 5.27 1.84
N LEU A 238 -4.23 4.15 1.17
CA LEU A 238 -4.91 4.04 -0.13
C LEU A 238 -4.34 5.02 -1.15
N THR A 239 -3.03 5.07 -1.32
CA THR A 239 -2.38 5.97 -2.27
C THR A 239 -2.23 5.34 -3.65
N GLN A 240 -2.09 4.03 -3.72
CA GLN A 240 -1.83 3.28 -4.94
C GLN A 240 -3.11 2.59 -5.47
N PRO A 241 -3.29 2.50 -6.79
CA PRO A 241 -4.49 1.90 -7.38
C PRO A 241 -4.68 0.44 -7.00
N GLU A 242 -3.56 -0.30 -6.83
CA GLU A 242 -3.56 -1.69 -6.39
C GLU A 242 -4.24 -1.83 -5.02
N THR A 243 -3.86 -0.97 -4.08
CA THR A 243 -4.40 -1.00 -2.71
C THR A 243 -5.84 -0.49 -2.68
N GLN A 244 -6.14 0.59 -3.42
CA GLN A 244 -7.51 1.14 -3.49
C GLN A 244 -8.52 0.09 -3.93
N GLY A 245 -8.23 -0.63 -5.01
CA GLY A 245 -9.12 -1.67 -5.52
C GLY A 245 -9.26 -2.85 -4.58
N ARG A 246 -8.14 -3.34 -4.02
CA ARG A 246 -8.13 -4.46 -3.07
C ARG A 246 -8.93 -4.14 -1.82
N VAL A 247 -8.65 -3.02 -1.16
CA VAL A 247 -9.35 -2.62 0.07
C VAL A 247 -10.83 -2.38 -0.19
N SER A 248 -11.21 -1.80 -1.34
CA SER A 248 -12.62 -1.67 -1.71
C SER A 248 -13.32 -3.05 -1.75
N LEU A 249 -12.71 -4.04 -2.36
CA LEU A 249 -13.29 -5.37 -2.47
C LEU A 249 -13.29 -6.12 -1.12
N ILE A 250 -12.24 -5.96 -0.30
CA ILE A 250 -12.20 -6.50 1.07
C ILE A 250 -13.31 -5.88 1.92
N ASN A 251 -13.56 -4.59 1.80
CA ASN A 251 -14.64 -3.90 2.50
C ASN A 251 -16.05 -4.40 2.08
N GLU A 252 -16.20 -4.88 0.85
CA GLU A 252 -17.47 -5.50 0.42
C GLU A 252 -17.64 -6.91 1.00
N TRP A 253 -16.58 -7.70 1.08
CA TRP A 253 -16.65 -9.13 1.44
C TRP A 253 -16.40 -9.40 2.91
N LYS A 254 -15.68 -8.52 3.62
CA LYS A 254 -15.41 -8.62 5.06
C LYS A 254 -15.01 -10.04 5.48
N PRO A 255 -13.89 -10.57 4.95
CA PRO A 255 -13.45 -11.93 5.20
C PRO A 255 -13.17 -12.14 6.69
N GLN A 256 -13.31 -13.38 7.17
CA GLN A 256 -13.01 -13.72 8.56
C GLN A 256 -11.50 -13.80 8.81
N ILE A 257 -10.74 -14.25 7.79
CA ILE A 257 -9.28 -14.23 7.80
C ILE A 257 -8.76 -13.56 6.53
N LEU A 258 -7.63 -12.88 6.66
CA LEU A 258 -6.80 -12.45 5.55
C LEU A 258 -5.37 -12.95 5.79
N VAL A 259 -4.90 -13.80 4.88
CA VAL A 259 -3.51 -14.23 4.85
C VAL A 259 -2.73 -13.30 3.94
N ASP A 260 -1.57 -12.81 4.41
CA ASP A 260 -0.57 -12.10 3.62
C ASP A 260 0.71 -12.92 3.59
N ALA A 261 1.03 -13.46 2.42
CA ALA A 261 2.09 -14.41 2.21
C ALA A 261 3.35 -13.72 1.69
N HIS A 262 4.39 -13.69 2.53
CA HIS A 262 5.66 -13.00 2.34
C HIS A 262 6.87 -13.94 2.28
N GLU A 263 8.02 -13.31 2.04
CA GLU A 263 9.34 -13.93 2.19
C GLU A 263 10.29 -12.98 2.93
N MET A 264 11.06 -13.53 3.87
CA MET A 264 12.04 -12.85 4.69
C MET A 264 13.50 -13.18 4.27
N GLY A 265 14.46 -13.06 5.16
CA GLY A 265 15.86 -13.36 4.91
C GLY A 265 16.07 -14.78 4.35
N SER A 266 17.00 -14.93 3.41
CA SER A 266 17.28 -16.21 2.73
C SER A 266 17.77 -17.31 3.67
N GLN A 267 18.43 -16.93 4.78
CA GLN A 267 18.94 -17.86 5.79
C GLN A 267 17.95 -18.14 6.93
N ASP A 268 16.80 -17.48 6.93
CA ASP A 268 15.70 -17.77 7.84
C ASP A 268 14.94 -19.06 7.42
N THR A 269 13.97 -19.46 8.23
CA THR A 269 13.16 -20.66 7.96
C THR A 269 11.75 -20.29 7.52
N PHE A 270 10.78 -20.46 8.39
CA PHE A 270 9.39 -20.06 8.18
C PHE A 270 8.86 -19.44 9.47
N MET A 271 8.21 -18.28 9.34
CA MET A 271 7.58 -17.63 10.47
C MET A 271 6.08 -17.45 10.21
N THR A 272 5.28 -17.65 11.25
CA THR A 272 3.86 -17.33 11.28
C THR A 272 3.51 -16.59 12.56
N GLY A 273 2.28 -16.03 12.64
CA GLY A 273 1.78 -15.46 13.89
C GLY A 273 1.81 -16.42 15.08
N PRO A 274 1.40 -15.96 16.25
CA PRO A 274 0.86 -14.63 16.51
C PRO A 274 1.96 -13.56 16.61
N ALA A 275 1.54 -12.27 16.45
CA ALA A 275 2.44 -11.15 16.70
C ALA A 275 2.81 -11.03 18.18
N ARG A 276 3.96 -10.41 18.46
CA ARG A 276 4.37 -9.99 19.79
C ARG A 276 3.95 -8.55 20.09
N GLU A 277 4.02 -8.10 21.33
CA GLU A 277 3.90 -6.68 21.67
C GLU A 277 5.08 -5.86 21.06
N PRO A 278 4.82 -4.60 20.63
CA PRO A 278 3.57 -3.89 20.82
C PRO A 278 2.46 -4.25 19.79
N ILE A 279 1.27 -4.51 20.32
CA ILE A 279 0.05 -4.65 19.52
C ILE A 279 -0.80 -3.40 19.74
N ASN A 280 -1.39 -2.84 18.68
CA ASN A 280 -2.22 -1.65 18.78
C ASN A 280 -3.42 -1.90 19.70
N LYS A 281 -3.61 -1.03 20.70
CA LYS A 281 -4.65 -1.18 21.72
C LYS A 281 -6.09 -1.09 21.17
N ASN A 282 -6.25 -0.75 19.90
CA ASN A 282 -7.54 -0.76 19.20
C ASN A 282 -7.86 -2.10 18.53
N VAL A 283 -6.94 -3.05 18.50
CA VAL A 283 -7.21 -4.42 18.02
C VAL A 283 -8.05 -5.17 19.05
N ASP A 284 -9.03 -5.95 18.56
CA ASP A 284 -9.88 -6.76 19.43
C ASP A 284 -9.11 -7.96 20.01
N TYR A 285 -9.25 -8.17 21.31
CA TYR A 285 -8.58 -9.26 22.02
C TYR A 285 -8.96 -10.65 21.48
N ASP A 286 -10.18 -10.84 20.98
CA ASP A 286 -10.62 -12.11 20.43
C ASP A 286 -9.84 -12.47 19.15
N LEU A 287 -9.38 -11.49 18.36
CA LEU A 287 -8.50 -11.73 17.22
C LEU A 287 -7.12 -12.26 17.65
N ILE A 288 -6.59 -11.76 18.77
CA ILE A 288 -5.31 -12.28 19.33
C ILE A 288 -5.46 -13.75 19.75
N LYS A 289 -6.59 -14.11 20.37
CA LYS A 289 -6.88 -15.52 20.72
C LYS A 289 -6.98 -16.41 19.47
N TRP A 290 -7.69 -15.94 18.44
CA TRP A 290 -7.78 -16.68 17.18
C TRP A 290 -6.41 -16.80 16.50
N GLY A 291 -5.59 -15.79 16.51
CA GLY A 291 -4.21 -15.85 16.02
C GLY A 291 -3.41 -16.99 16.62
N ASN A 292 -3.56 -17.25 17.94
CA ASN A 292 -2.91 -18.39 18.62
C ASN A 292 -3.44 -19.75 18.11
N VAL A 293 -4.76 -19.89 17.88
CA VAL A 293 -5.35 -21.13 17.36
C VAL A 293 -4.79 -21.46 15.98
N PHE A 294 -4.78 -20.47 15.06
CA PHE A 294 -4.25 -20.67 13.72
C PHE A 294 -2.74 -20.97 13.72
N ALA A 295 -1.97 -20.29 14.56
CA ALA A 295 -0.53 -20.53 14.70
C ALA A 295 -0.23 -21.94 15.24
N GLN A 296 -1.02 -22.43 16.21
CA GLN A 296 -0.87 -23.78 16.75
C GLN A 296 -1.13 -24.83 15.67
N ASP A 297 -2.26 -24.76 14.96
CA ASP A 297 -2.63 -25.73 13.93
C ASP A 297 -1.59 -25.77 12.80
N GLN A 298 -1.04 -24.61 12.45
CA GLN A 298 0.00 -24.49 11.42
C GLN A 298 1.31 -25.10 11.91
N GLY A 299 1.73 -24.82 13.16
CA GLY A 299 2.92 -25.40 13.77
C GLY A 299 2.83 -26.93 13.82
N GLU A 300 1.70 -27.49 14.28
CA GLU A 300 1.48 -28.93 14.27
C GLU A 300 1.54 -29.56 12.87
N ALA A 301 1.12 -28.82 11.83
CA ALA A 301 1.22 -29.32 10.46
C ALA A 301 2.65 -29.33 9.94
N PHE A 302 3.48 -28.40 10.38
CA PHE A 302 4.91 -28.33 10.08
C PHE A 302 5.69 -29.39 10.85
N ASP A 303 5.41 -29.60 12.13
CA ASP A 303 6.02 -30.66 12.95
C ASP A 303 5.81 -32.06 12.36
N ARG A 304 4.60 -32.34 11.83
CA ARG A 304 4.29 -33.62 11.14
C ARG A 304 5.10 -33.85 9.85
N ARG A 305 5.77 -32.81 9.33
CA ARG A 305 6.61 -32.85 8.12
C ARG A 305 8.09 -32.64 8.40
N ASP A 306 8.45 -32.55 9.68
CA ASP A 306 9.80 -32.22 10.11
C ASP A 306 10.32 -30.88 9.52
N TRP A 307 9.40 -29.91 9.30
CA TRP A 307 9.73 -28.58 8.81
C TRP A 307 10.00 -27.62 9.95
N ARG A 308 11.04 -26.80 9.78
CA ARG A 308 11.45 -25.80 10.79
C ARG A 308 10.58 -24.54 10.67
N PHE A 309 10.13 -24.03 11.80
CA PHE A 309 9.38 -22.79 11.89
C PHE A 309 9.59 -22.11 13.23
N TYR A 310 9.18 -20.84 13.32
CA TYR A 310 9.05 -20.11 14.58
C TYR A 310 7.86 -19.16 14.55
N THR A 311 7.48 -18.59 15.68
CA THR A 311 6.34 -17.69 15.82
C THR A 311 6.75 -16.40 16.51
N GLY A 312 6.15 -15.28 16.16
CA GLY A 312 6.36 -13.98 16.81
C GLY A 312 7.75 -13.39 16.55
N GLU A 313 8.61 -13.40 17.54
CA GLU A 313 9.95 -12.80 17.59
C GLU A 313 10.00 -11.31 17.21
N TRP A 314 10.06 -10.96 15.95
CA TRP A 314 10.15 -9.58 15.45
C TRP A 314 8.82 -9.04 14.88
N HIS A 315 7.81 -9.88 14.71
CA HIS A 315 6.52 -9.47 14.15
C HIS A 315 5.68 -8.73 15.20
N GLU A 316 5.29 -7.50 14.90
CA GLU A 316 4.48 -6.60 15.71
C GLU A 316 3.24 -6.16 14.94
N ASP A 317 2.14 -5.82 15.64
CA ASP A 317 0.88 -5.37 15.04
C ASP A 317 0.45 -4.00 15.61
N LEU A 318 1.38 -3.04 15.61
CA LEU A 318 1.16 -1.67 16.05
C LEU A 318 0.69 -0.77 14.90
N TYR A 319 1.37 -0.86 13.76
CA TYR A 319 1.21 0.05 12.63
C TYR A 319 0.08 -0.38 11.69
N PRO A 320 -0.92 0.50 11.40
CA PRO A 320 -2.07 0.12 10.58
C PRO A 320 -1.80 0.12 9.06
N GLY A 321 -0.58 0.35 8.62
CA GLY A 321 -0.21 0.39 7.19
C GLY A 321 0.11 -0.95 6.56
N TYR A 322 0.25 -2.03 7.35
CA TYR A 322 0.42 -3.40 6.88
C TYR A 322 -0.93 -4.08 6.59
N SER A 323 -0.87 -5.28 6.05
CA SER A 323 -2.05 -6.14 5.84
C SER A 323 -2.84 -6.41 7.12
N PHE A 324 -2.20 -6.34 8.27
CA PHE A 324 -2.85 -6.41 9.58
C PHE A 324 -3.87 -5.28 9.85
N TYR A 325 -3.89 -4.24 9.02
CA TYR A 325 -4.96 -3.24 8.94
C TYR A 325 -6.37 -3.84 9.06
N VAL A 326 -6.58 -5.04 8.51
CA VAL A 326 -7.88 -5.70 8.54
C VAL A 326 -8.35 -6.07 9.95
N ALA A 327 -7.44 -6.17 10.93
CA ALA A 327 -7.78 -6.44 12.32
C ALA A 327 -8.59 -5.30 12.95
N PHE A 328 -8.33 -4.04 12.56
CA PHE A 328 -9.14 -2.90 12.98
C PHE A 328 -10.58 -2.94 12.43
N LYS A 329 -10.83 -3.80 11.45
CA LYS A 329 -12.16 -4.04 10.86
C LYS A 329 -12.80 -5.36 11.31
N GLY A 330 -12.12 -6.10 12.21
CA GLY A 330 -12.60 -7.35 12.80
C GLY A 330 -12.26 -8.62 11.99
N THR A 331 -11.34 -8.53 11.04
CA THR A 331 -10.79 -9.66 10.30
C THR A 331 -9.48 -10.11 10.93
N LEU A 332 -9.24 -11.40 11.11
CA LEU A 332 -7.95 -11.92 11.55
C LEU A 332 -6.92 -11.80 10.43
N GLY A 333 -5.90 -10.96 10.61
CA GLY A 333 -4.71 -10.93 9.77
C GLY A 333 -3.74 -12.06 10.14
N ILE A 334 -3.21 -12.78 9.16
CA ILE A 334 -2.24 -13.85 9.33
C ILE A 334 -1.07 -13.59 8.40
N LEU A 335 0.14 -13.46 8.97
CA LEU A 335 1.38 -13.30 8.23
C LEU A 335 2.05 -14.66 8.02
N TYR A 336 2.49 -14.91 6.78
CA TYR A 336 3.50 -15.93 6.50
C TYR A 336 4.79 -15.24 6.09
N GLU A 337 5.92 -15.69 6.63
CA GLU A 337 7.25 -15.28 6.19
C GLU A 337 8.08 -16.52 5.87
N GLN A 338 8.26 -16.78 4.59
CA GLN A 338 9.08 -17.86 4.08
C GLN A 338 10.50 -17.34 3.81
N SER A 339 11.52 -18.16 3.99
CA SER A 339 12.86 -17.79 3.55
C SER A 339 12.89 -17.53 2.04
N ARG A 340 13.42 -16.34 1.67
CA ARG A 340 13.45 -15.88 0.28
C ARG A 340 14.54 -16.58 -0.52
N MET A 341 14.17 -17.05 -1.70
CA MET A 341 15.10 -17.57 -2.69
C MET A 341 14.49 -17.51 -4.08
N ALA A 342 15.36 -17.53 -5.09
CA ALA A 342 14.96 -17.75 -6.46
C ALA A 342 14.98 -19.25 -6.80
N GLU A 343 14.75 -19.56 -8.05
CA GLU A 343 14.56 -20.90 -8.63
C GLU A 343 15.60 -21.96 -8.22
N ASP A 344 16.86 -21.55 -8.03
CA ASP A 344 17.95 -22.48 -7.75
C ASP A 344 17.97 -23.02 -6.31
N GLY A 345 17.30 -22.35 -5.40
CA GLY A 345 17.38 -22.66 -3.96
C GLY A 345 18.62 -22.04 -3.29
N VAL A 346 18.71 -22.18 -1.98
CA VAL A 346 19.77 -21.55 -1.16
C VAL A 346 20.43 -22.56 -0.24
N ARG A 347 21.77 -22.52 -0.16
CA ARG A 347 22.55 -23.30 0.78
C ARG A 347 22.44 -22.73 2.18
N ARG A 348 22.09 -23.59 3.12
CA ARG A 348 21.96 -23.27 4.55
C ARG A 348 23.31 -23.41 5.27
N PRO A 349 23.48 -22.77 6.43
CA PRO A 349 24.71 -22.87 7.24
C PRO A 349 25.09 -24.31 7.61
N GLU A 350 24.10 -25.17 7.85
CA GLU A 350 24.30 -26.59 8.14
C GLU A 350 24.68 -27.44 6.91
N GLY A 351 24.74 -26.84 5.71
CA GLY A 351 25.14 -27.48 4.46
C GLY A 351 24.00 -28.05 3.61
N THR A 352 22.77 -28.08 4.13
CA THR A 352 21.59 -28.45 3.34
C THR A 352 21.24 -27.39 2.29
N ILE A 353 20.46 -27.76 1.30
CA ILE A 353 19.92 -26.81 0.30
C ILE A 353 18.42 -26.81 0.43
N GLN A 354 17.86 -25.66 0.74
CA GLN A 354 16.42 -25.45 0.64
C GLN A 354 16.07 -25.10 -0.79
N SER A 355 15.19 -25.89 -1.40
CA SER A 355 14.80 -25.67 -2.80
C SER A 355 13.64 -24.68 -2.91
N TYR A 356 13.51 -24.05 -4.09
CA TYR A 356 12.35 -23.21 -4.40
C TYR A 356 11.02 -23.98 -4.29
N LYS A 357 11.00 -25.24 -4.75
CA LYS A 357 9.83 -26.12 -4.65
C LYS A 357 9.38 -26.34 -3.21
N GLU A 358 10.32 -26.50 -2.29
CA GLU A 358 10.05 -26.62 -0.85
C GLU A 358 9.40 -25.33 -0.30
N SER A 359 9.91 -24.15 -0.67
CA SER A 359 9.32 -22.86 -0.28
C SER A 359 7.89 -22.68 -0.78
N VAL A 360 7.62 -23.06 -2.03
CA VAL A 360 6.25 -23.11 -2.58
C VAL A 360 5.37 -24.08 -1.80
N HIS A 361 5.90 -25.25 -1.41
CA HIS A 361 5.16 -26.24 -0.65
C HIS A 361 4.81 -25.78 0.77
N HIS A 362 5.71 -25.09 1.44
CA HIS A 362 5.43 -24.48 2.76
C HIS A 362 4.24 -23.52 2.68
N GLN A 363 4.23 -22.61 1.72
CA GLN A 363 3.13 -21.65 1.47
C GLN A 363 1.81 -22.36 1.14
N TYR A 364 1.88 -23.43 0.31
CA TYR A 364 0.73 -24.21 -0.10
C TYR A 364 0.09 -24.94 1.10
N VAL A 365 0.88 -25.63 1.92
CA VAL A 365 0.40 -26.36 3.10
C VAL A 365 -0.17 -25.39 4.13
N SER A 366 0.52 -24.29 4.41
CA SER A 366 0.04 -23.26 5.33
C SER A 366 -1.35 -22.75 4.95
N THR A 367 -1.57 -22.49 3.68
CA THR A 367 -2.88 -22.08 3.17
C THR A 367 -3.96 -23.14 3.43
N LEU A 368 -3.70 -24.40 3.09
CA LEU A 368 -4.70 -25.47 3.30
C LEU A 368 -5.03 -25.67 4.78
N ILE A 369 -4.03 -25.59 5.66
CA ILE A 369 -4.26 -25.70 7.11
C ILE A 369 -5.11 -24.54 7.60
N ASN A 370 -4.82 -23.31 7.21
CA ASN A 370 -5.63 -22.16 7.63
C ASN A 370 -7.07 -22.22 7.09
N LEU A 371 -7.28 -22.72 5.89
CA LEU A 371 -8.64 -22.97 5.39
C LEU A 371 -9.37 -24.02 6.23
N LYS A 372 -8.69 -25.10 6.63
CA LYS A 372 -9.24 -26.11 7.54
C LYS A 372 -9.58 -25.53 8.90
N THR A 373 -8.64 -24.83 9.54
CA THR A 373 -8.86 -24.19 10.85
C THR A 373 -10.03 -23.20 10.80
N LEU A 374 -10.14 -22.41 9.71
CA LEU A 374 -11.28 -21.51 9.52
C LEU A 374 -12.60 -22.28 9.38
N ARG A 375 -12.64 -23.35 8.56
CA ARG A 375 -13.83 -24.18 8.40
C ARG A 375 -14.38 -24.66 9.74
N GLU A 376 -13.50 -25.17 10.59
CA GLU A 376 -13.83 -25.74 11.90
C GLU A 376 -14.33 -24.68 12.90
N ASN A 377 -13.85 -23.44 12.79
CA ASN A 377 -14.09 -22.37 13.76
C ASN A 377 -14.98 -21.21 13.25
N SER A 378 -15.41 -21.24 11.99
CA SER A 378 -16.05 -20.10 11.33
C SER A 378 -17.26 -19.51 12.06
N LYS A 379 -18.10 -20.35 12.65
CA LYS A 379 -19.31 -19.87 13.36
C LYS A 379 -18.96 -19.15 14.66
N ALA A 380 -17.95 -19.63 15.39
CA ALA A 380 -17.46 -18.97 16.59
C ALA A 380 -16.80 -17.63 16.25
N MET A 381 -15.96 -17.59 15.19
CA MET A 381 -15.35 -16.34 14.71
C MET A 381 -16.39 -15.32 14.23
N TYR A 382 -17.45 -15.74 13.53
CA TYR A 382 -18.54 -14.82 13.17
C TYR A 382 -19.29 -14.29 14.39
N LYS A 383 -19.43 -15.12 15.43
CA LYS A 383 -20.06 -14.67 16.67
C LYS A 383 -19.22 -13.61 17.36
N ASP A 384 -17.91 -13.84 17.50
CA ASP A 384 -17.00 -12.87 18.12
C ASP A 384 -16.93 -11.59 17.28
N TYR A 385 -16.88 -11.70 15.94
CA TYR A 385 -17.00 -10.56 15.02
C TYR A 385 -18.28 -9.74 15.29
N TRP A 386 -19.44 -10.39 15.38
CA TRP A 386 -20.70 -9.73 15.68
C TRP A 386 -20.67 -9.01 17.04
N ASP A 387 -20.17 -9.70 18.07
CA ASP A 387 -20.09 -9.15 19.42
C ASP A 387 -19.18 -7.90 19.45
N GLY A 388 -18.05 -7.93 18.77
CA GLY A 388 -17.15 -6.78 18.60
C GLY A 388 -17.81 -5.61 17.85
N ARG A 389 -18.48 -5.86 16.72
CA ARG A 389 -19.21 -4.82 15.96
C ARG A 389 -20.33 -4.18 16.79
N LYS A 390 -21.04 -4.99 17.55
CA LYS A 390 -22.08 -4.52 18.49
C LYS A 390 -21.49 -3.70 19.63
N PHE A 391 -20.34 -4.13 20.16
CA PHE A 391 -19.64 -3.40 21.21
C PHE A 391 -19.21 -2.02 20.72
N ASN A 392 -18.64 -1.90 19.52
CA ASN A 392 -18.14 -0.64 18.96
C ASN A 392 -19.20 0.49 18.98
N ILE A 393 -20.46 0.17 18.76
CA ILE A 393 -21.58 1.14 18.75
C ILE A 393 -22.34 1.21 20.07
N SER A 394 -21.95 0.44 21.09
CA SER A 394 -22.63 0.44 22.39
C SER A 394 -22.28 1.68 23.21
N SER A 395 -23.10 2.02 24.19
CA SER A 395 -22.79 3.10 25.15
C SER A 395 -21.69 2.71 26.16
N ASN A 396 -21.38 1.44 26.27
CA ASN A 396 -20.36 0.91 27.17
C ASN A 396 -18.99 0.77 26.47
N SER A 397 -18.92 1.04 25.18
CA SER A 397 -17.68 1.01 24.42
C SER A 397 -16.71 2.10 24.88
N LYS A 398 -15.42 1.78 24.89
CA LYS A 398 -14.36 2.80 25.06
C LYS A 398 -14.41 3.89 23.99
N TYR A 399 -15.06 3.64 22.88
CA TYR A 399 -15.24 4.57 21.76
C TYR A 399 -16.47 5.47 21.88
N ALA A 400 -17.38 5.17 22.83
CA ALA A 400 -18.73 5.74 22.88
C ALA A 400 -18.76 7.27 23.10
N ASN A 401 -17.78 7.80 23.82
CA ASN A 401 -17.74 9.20 24.24
C ASN A 401 -16.53 9.93 23.64
N ARG A 402 -16.28 9.75 22.34
CA ARG A 402 -15.18 10.42 21.64
C ARG A 402 -15.64 10.88 20.25
N SER A 403 -15.22 12.06 19.86
CA SER A 403 -15.33 12.55 18.49
C SER A 403 -14.01 13.19 18.09
N TYR A 404 -13.59 12.97 16.85
CA TYR A 404 -12.45 13.66 16.23
C TYR A 404 -12.98 14.80 15.37
N VAL A 405 -12.32 15.93 15.43
CA VAL A 405 -12.78 17.16 14.77
C VAL A 405 -11.62 17.74 13.97
N ILE A 406 -11.80 17.87 12.67
CA ILE A 406 -10.86 18.57 11.81
C ILE A 406 -11.40 19.97 11.58
N LEU A 407 -10.61 20.98 11.95
CA LEU A 407 -11.05 22.37 11.92
C LEU A 407 -11.07 22.91 10.47
N PRO A 408 -11.85 23.95 10.18
CA PRO A 408 -11.89 24.56 8.87
C PRO A 408 -10.50 25.02 8.42
N THR A 409 -10.18 24.77 7.18
CA THR A 409 -8.91 25.17 6.56
C THR A 409 -9.16 25.76 5.18
N LYS A 410 -8.23 26.57 4.69
CA LYS A 410 -8.21 27.03 3.30
C LYS A 410 -7.54 25.99 2.36
N ASN A 411 -6.88 24.99 2.91
CA ASN A 411 -6.32 23.89 2.15
C ASN A 411 -7.41 22.83 1.89
N ASN A 412 -8.35 23.15 1.02
CA ASN A 412 -9.45 22.25 0.67
C ASN A 412 -8.94 20.99 -0.03
N GLY A 413 -7.79 21.06 -0.73
CA GLY A 413 -7.17 19.89 -1.36
C GLY A 413 -6.84 18.78 -0.38
N ARG A 414 -6.08 19.11 0.68
CA ARG A 414 -5.74 18.12 1.72
C ARG A 414 -6.98 17.61 2.45
N LEU A 415 -7.91 18.49 2.77
CA LEU A 415 -9.13 18.12 3.47
C LEU A 415 -9.98 17.14 2.65
N ASN A 416 -10.14 17.39 1.35
CA ASN A 416 -10.89 16.51 0.46
C ASN A 416 -10.19 15.15 0.27
N VAL A 417 -8.85 15.14 0.13
CA VAL A 417 -8.07 13.88 0.05
C VAL A 417 -8.29 13.05 1.31
N LEU A 418 -8.17 13.65 2.51
CA LEU A 418 -8.41 12.94 3.76
C LEU A 418 -9.86 12.46 3.86
N ALA A 419 -10.84 13.30 3.54
CA ALA A 419 -12.26 12.92 3.55
C ALA A 419 -12.55 11.72 2.64
N ASN A 420 -11.99 11.70 1.44
CA ASN A 420 -12.16 10.60 0.50
C ASN A 420 -11.54 9.29 1.03
N LYS A 421 -10.36 9.37 1.66
CA LYS A 421 -9.73 8.20 2.29
C LYS A 421 -10.57 7.67 3.45
N LEU A 422 -11.05 8.53 4.33
CA LEU A 422 -11.94 8.11 5.43
C LEU A 422 -13.22 7.43 4.91
N LYS A 423 -13.84 7.99 3.86
CA LYS A 423 -15.02 7.37 3.23
C LYS A 423 -14.70 6.03 2.57
N ALA A 424 -13.56 5.91 1.90
CA ALA A 424 -13.12 4.64 1.30
C ALA A 424 -12.88 3.55 2.35
N GLN A 425 -12.61 3.96 3.60
CA GLN A 425 -12.50 3.08 4.77
C GLN A 425 -13.86 2.80 5.46
N GLU A 426 -14.98 3.21 4.85
CA GLU A 426 -16.33 3.10 5.41
C GLU A 426 -16.55 3.95 6.68
N ILE A 427 -15.74 4.96 6.92
CA ILE A 427 -15.86 5.87 8.06
C ILE A 427 -16.88 6.97 7.73
N GLU A 428 -17.87 7.13 8.60
CA GLU A 428 -18.88 8.16 8.48
C GLU A 428 -18.32 9.50 8.96
N ILE A 429 -18.40 10.51 8.10
CA ILE A 429 -17.90 11.85 8.36
C ILE A 429 -19.00 12.88 8.13
N TYR A 430 -19.03 13.91 8.98
CA TYR A 430 -20.07 14.91 9.02
C TYR A 430 -19.48 16.33 9.03
N LYS A 431 -20.34 17.33 8.80
CA LYS A 431 -20.01 18.76 8.90
C LYS A 431 -20.98 19.43 9.89
N ASN A 432 -20.47 20.22 10.82
CA ASN A 432 -21.32 21.03 11.68
C ASN A 432 -21.74 22.33 10.99
N ASN A 433 -23.02 22.69 11.17
CA ASN A 433 -23.61 23.90 10.56
C ASN A 433 -23.56 25.12 11.49
N LYS A 434 -23.28 24.93 12.76
CA LYS A 434 -23.21 25.97 13.78
C LYS A 434 -22.05 25.69 14.72
N PRO A 435 -21.48 26.74 15.34
CA PRO A 435 -20.46 26.53 16.38
C PRO A 435 -21.00 25.62 17.50
N ILE A 436 -20.11 24.76 18.03
CA ILE A 436 -20.45 23.82 19.10
C ILE A 436 -19.51 24.07 20.28
N SER A 437 -20.08 24.44 21.45
CA SER A 437 -19.33 24.57 22.70
C SER A 437 -19.09 23.20 23.31
N VAL A 438 -17.85 22.91 23.66
CA VAL A 438 -17.37 21.64 24.20
C VAL A 438 -16.36 21.89 25.32
N SER A 439 -16.06 20.88 26.11
CA SER A 439 -15.10 20.98 27.21
C SER A 439 -14.04 19.85 27.14
N ASN A 440 -12.93 20.07 27.83
CA ASN A 440 -11.83 19.11 27.95
C ASN A 440 -11.29 18.62 26.58
N VAL A 441 -11.02 19.54 25.71
CA VAL A 441 -10.60 19.26 24.33
C VAL A 441 -9.10 18.99 24.27
N LEU A 442 -8.71 17.81 23.79
CA LEU A 442 -7.32 17.43 23.55
C LEU A 442 -6.87 17.95 22.17
N LYS A 443 -5.81 18.75 22.15
CA LYS A 443 -5.16 19.25 20.94
C LYS A 443 -4.04 18.33 20.47
N GLN A 444 -3.63 18.46 19.20
CA GLN A 444 -2.54 17.68 18.59
C GLN A 444 -1.19 17.78 19.34
N ASN A 445 -0.96 18.86 20.07
CA ASN A 445 0.25 19.07 20.88
C ASN A 445 0.13 18.52 22.32
N GLY A 446 -0.90 17.73 22.62
CA GLY A 446 -1.13 17.13 23.93
C GLY A 446 -1.75 18.07 24.99
N VAL A 447 -2.02 19.31 24.65
CA VAL A 447 -2.65 20.28 25.58
C VAL A 447 -4.16 20.02 25.66
N ILE A 448 -4.69 19.98 26.88
CA ILE A 448 -6.14 19.93 27.14
C ILE A 448 -6.64 21.36 27.40
N GLU A 449 -7.70 21.74 26.70
CA GLU A 449 -8.40 23.03 26.87
C GLU A 449 -9.77 22.79 27.49
N ASP A 450 -10.02 23.40 28.64
CA ASP A 450 -11.22 23.14 29.44
C ASP A 450 -12.52 23.59 28.75
N GLU A 451 -12.47 24.74 28.06
CA GLU A 451 -13.58 25.28 27.28
C GLU A 451 -13.12 25.58 25.84
N TYR A 452 -13.84 25.05 24.87
CA TYR A 452 -13.51 25.24 23.45
C TYR A 452 -14.78 25.39 22.61
N THR A 453 -14.70 26.24 21.59
CA THR A 453 -15.76 26.37 20.60
C THR A 453 -15.30 25.82 19.25
N ILE A 454 -15.88 24.70 18.83
CA ILE A 454 -15.68 24.14 17.50
C ILE A 454 -16.33 25.08 16.48
N PRO A 455 -15.58 25.65 15.52
CA PRO A 455 -16.14 26.55 14.50
C PRO A 455 -17.15 25.81 13.59
N SER A 456 -18.12 26.56 13.05
CA SER A 456 -18.98 26.05 11.98
C SER A 456 -18.14 25.68 10.77
N GLY A 457 -18.52 24.59 10.06
CA GLY A 457 -17.81 24.09 8.90
C GLY A 457 -16.69 23.10 9.22
N SER A 458 -16.49 22.73 10.50
CA SER A 458 -15.55 21.67 10.88
C SER A 458 -16.06 20.29 10.40
N MET A 459 -15.11 19.40 10.07
CA MET A 459 -15.42 17.99 9.83
C MET A 459 -15.49 17.27 11.18
N ILE A 460 -16.61 16.61 11.44
CA ILE A 460 -16.87 15.86 12.68
C ILE A 460 -16.87 14.36 12.36
N ILE A 461 -16.11 13.61 13.13
CA ILE A 461 -16.01 12.15 13.03
C ILE A 461 -16.36 11.56 14.41
N PRO A 462 -17.65 11.23 14.65
CA PRO A 462 -18.02 10.54 15.87
C PRO A 462 -17.37 9.17 15.91
N ASN A 463 -16.76 8.78 17.03
CA ASN A 463 -16.11 7.47 17.11
C ASN A 463 -17.08 6.31 17.38
N LYS A 464 -18.30 6.61 17.80
CA LYS A 464 -19.35 5.62 18.04
C LYS A 464 -19.99 5.14 16.73
N GLN A 465 -19.23 4.40 15.94
CA GLN A 465 -19.68 3.80 14.67
C GLN A 465 -18.99 2.44 14.44
N PRO A 466 -19.43 1.63 13.46
CA PRO A 466 -18.90 0.28 13.29
C PRO A 466 -17.37 0.21 13.15
N GLU A 467 -16.75 1.19 12.49
CA GLU A 467 -15.30 1.27 12.25
C GLU A 467 -14.53 1.95 13.41
N ALA A 468 -15.08 2.00 14.61
CA ALA A 468 -14.50 2.70 15.76
C ALA A 468 -13.03 2.35 16.07
N PRO A 469 -12.59 1.07 16.00
CA PRO A 469 -11.19 0.71 16.21
C PRO A 469 -10.24 1.37 15.19
N LEU A 470 -10.60 1.32 13.89
CA LEU A 470 -9.81 1.95 12.84
C LEU A 470 -9.76 3.46 12.99
N ILE A 471 -10.90 4.10 13.31
CA ILE A 471 -10.97 5.55 13.53
C ILE A 471 -10.03 5.97 14.65
N SER A 472 -10.04 5.27 15.79
CA SER A 472 -9.11 5.54 16.88
C SER A 472 -7.67 5.35 16.44
N ALA A 473 -7.34 4.21 15.84
CA ALA A 473 -5.96 3.91 15.45
C ALA A 473 -5.34 5.01 14.56
N ILE A 474 -6.12 5.64 13.67
CA ILE A 474 -5.59 6.62 12.70
C ILE A 474 -5.81 8.09 13.09
N LEU A 475 -6.61 8.39 14.12
CA LEU A 475 -6.96 9.78 14.49
C LEU A 475 -6.64 10.14 15.93
N GLU A 476 -6.36 9.21 16.84
CA GLU A 476 -6.09 9.53 18.24
C GLU A 476 -4.72 10.21 18.42
N PHE A 477 -4.66 11.14 19.40
CA PHE A 477 -3.44 11.86 19.77
C PHE A 477 -2.76 11.30 21.02
N ASP A 478 -3.43 10.37 21.67
CA ASP A 478 -3.11 9.78 22.96
C ASP A 478 -2.96 8.24 22.83
N ALA A 479 -2.43 7.78 21.71
CA ALA A 479 -2.15 6.35 21.49
C ALA A 479 -1.22 5.80 22.58
N GLU A 480 -1.54 4.62 23.08
CA GLU A 480 -0.83 3.98 24.18
C GLU A 480 -0.02 2.78 23.67
N ILE A 481 1.23 2.70 24.14
CA ILE A 481 2.11 1.52 24.02
C ILE A 481 2.38 1.02 25.43
N ASP A 482 2.50 -0.30 25.62
CA ASP A 482 2.79 -0.89 26.92
C ASP A 482 4.08 -0.33 27.54
N GLU A 483 4.01 0.05 28.80
CA GLU A 483 5.16 0.60 29.54
C GLU A 483 6.35 -0.36 29.55
N SER A 484 6.11 -1.68 29.62
CA SER A 484 7.17 -2.69 29.56
C SER A 484 7.93 -2.66 28.25
N VAL A 485 7.21 -2.49 27.11
CA VAL A 485 7.80 -2.36 25.77
C VAL A 485 8.64 -1.08 25.67
N LEU A 486 8.11 0.05 26.16
CA LEU A 486 8.84 1.33 26.18
C LEU A 486 10.11 1.27 27.02
N GLN A 487 10.08 0.56 28.15
CA GLN A 487 11.25 0.37 29.00
C GLN A 487 12.32 -0.51 28.32
N GLU A 488 11.89 -1.59 27.65
CA GLU A 488 12.79 -2.47 26.89
C GLU A 488 13.41 -1.74 25.70
N GLU A 489 12.61 -1.00 24.93
CA GLU A 489 13.05 -0.14 23.83
C GLU A 489 14.12 0.85 24.29
N LYS A 490 13.87 1.54 25.41
CA LYS A 490 14.80 2.48 26.00
C LYS A 490 16.12 1.80 26.41
N GLN A 491 16.04 0.61 27.02
CA GLN A 491 17.24 -0.15 27.43
C GLN A 491 18.07 -0.56 26.22
N LYS A 492 17.44 -1.06 25.14
CA LYS A 492 18.14 -1.48 23.93
C LYS A 492 18.75 -0.30 23.19
N SER A 493 18.00 0.79 23.07
CA SER A 493 18.48 2.03 22.47
C SER A 493 19.72 2.58 23.19
N ILE A 494 19.72 2.57 24.53
CA ILE A 494 20.87 3.01 25.33
C ILE A 494 22.05 2.06 25.19
N LYS A 495 21.83 0.73 25.20
CA LYS A 495 22.92 -0.27 25.19
C LYS A 495 23.53 -0.43 23.78
N ASN A 496 22.72 -0.48 22.75
CA ASN A 496 23.12 -0.94 21.43
C ASN A 496 22.96 0.15 20.34
N GLY A 497 22.33 1.30 20.66
CA GLY A 497 22.01 2.35 19.68
C GLY A 497 20.99 1.91 18.62
N SER A 498 20.21 0.86 18.89
CA SER A 498 19.23 0.28 17.97
C SER A 498 17.85 0.20 18.59
N SER A 499 16.80 0.28 17.77
CA SER A 499 15.42 0.08 18.20
C SER A 499 15.06 -1.40 18.32
N LEU A 500 14.11 -1.72 19.22
CA LEU A 500 13.39 -2.99 19.25
C LEU A 500 12.14 -2.95 18.37
N MET A 501 11.54 -1.75 18.26
CA MET A 501 10.32 -1.59 17.49
C MET A 501 10.64 -1.68 16.01
N TYR A 502 9.99 -2.60 15.34
CA TYR A 502 10.05 -2.75 13.90
C TYR A 502 9.13 -1.75 13.20
N ASP A 503 7.96 -1.47 13.78
CA ASP A 503 6.93 -0.64 13.20
C ASP A 503 7.17 0.86 13.39
N THR A 504 6.53 1.67 12.53
CA THR A 504 6.46 3.11 12.72
C THR A 504 5.41 3.48 13.77
N THR A 505 5.70 4.52 14.56
CA THR A 505 4.79 5.06 15.58
C THR A 505 4.12 6.37 15.14
N ALA A 506 4.48 6.93 13.98
CA ALA A 506 4.02 8.23 13.48
C ALA A 506 3.00 8.04 12.33
N PHE A 507 1.77 7.68 12.65
CA PHE A 507 0.73 7.36 11.66
C PHE A 507 -0.61 8.09 11.85
N ASN A 508 -0.67 9.13 12.67
CA ASN A 508 -1.90 9.93 12.81
C ASN A 508 -2.19 10.74 11.55
N PHE A 509 -3.36 10.53 10.94
CA PHE A 509 -3.72 11.12 9.66
C PHE A 509 -3.80 12.64 9.70
N THR A 510 -4.36 13.24 10.76
CA THR A 510 -4.48 14.71 10.80
C THR A 510 -3.11 15.39 10.88
N MET A 511 -2.17 14.79 11.60
CA MET A 511 -0.79 15.27 11.70
C MET A 511 -0.03 15.07 10.39
N MET A 512 -0.15 13.90 9.76
CA MET A 512 0.49 13.59 8.49
C MET A 512 0.02 14.52 7.37
N TYR A 513 -1.27 14.84 7.33
CA TYR A 513 -1.83 15.79 6.36
C TYR A 513 -1.65 17.24 6.77
N GLY A 514 -1.07 17.55 7.93
CA GLY A 514 -0.89 18.92 8.43
C GLY A 514 -2.23 19.66 8.56
N LEU A 515 -3.29 18.97 8.94
CA LEU A 515 -4.60 19.54 9.13
C LEU A 515 -4.83 19.84 10.61
N PRO A 516 -5.33 21.05 10.99
CA PRO A 516 -5.61 21.36 12.38
C PRO A 516 -6.78 20.52 12.88
N ALA A 517 -6.57 19.84 14.00
CA ALA A 517 -7.57 18.95 14.56
C ALA A 517 -7.58 18.93 16.10
N VAL A 518 -8.70 18.51 16.67
CA VAL A 518 -8.90 18.32 18.11
C VAL A 518 -9.68 17.04 18.36
N THR A 519 -9.48 16.45 19.55
CA THR A 519 -10.29 15.33 20.06
C THR A 519 -11.20 15.82 21.18
N VAL A 520 -12.45 15.38 21.18
CA VAL A 520 -13.49 15.80 22.12
C VAL A 520 -13.99 14.59 22.88
N PRO A 521 -14.04 14.61 24.23
CA PRO A 521 -14.50 13.47 25.04
C PRO A 521 -16.04 13.37 25.11
N GLN A 522 -16.69 13.50 23.96
CA GLN A 522 -18.14 13.33 23.81
C GLN A 522 -18.53 12.91 22.39
N ASN A 523 -19.63 12.21 22.26
CA ASN A 523 -20.20 11.83 20.97
C ASN A 523 -21.04 12.97 20.38
N ILE A 524 -20.49 13.67 19.39
CA ILE A 524 -21.19 14.78 18.72
C ILE A 524 -22.07 14.21 17.61
N THR A 525 -23.42 14.34 17.76
CA THR A 525 -24.38 13.80 16.77
C THR A 525 -25.46 14.79 16.36
N LYS A 526 -25.49 16.01 16.96
CA LYS A 526 -26.54 17.01 16.70
C LYS A 526 -26.04 18.14 15.82
N ASN A 527 -26.93 18.68 14.99
CA ASN A 527 -26.65 19.78 14.07
C ASN A 527 -25.54 19.45 13.05
N LEU A 528 -25.55 18.22 12.55
CA LEU A 528 -24.60 17.70 11.58
C LEU A 528 -25.30 17.39 10.27
N ASP A 529 -24.66 17.73 9.17
CA ASP A 529 -24.96 17.23 7.83
C ASP A 529 -23.90 16.20 7.40
N VAL A 530 -24.26 15.28 6.52
CA VAL A 530 -23.27 14.37 5.93
C VAL A 530 -22.24 15.19 5.17
N TRP A 531 -20.97 14.89 5.38
CA TRP A 531 -19.88 15.58 4.70
C TRP A 531 -19.97 15.44 3.18
N SER A 532 -19.95 16.56 2.48
CA SER A 532 -19.76 16.65 1.05
C SER A 532 -18.48 17.46 0.76
N PRO A 533 -17.70 17.09 -0.26
CA PRO A 533 -16.56 17.89 -0.69
C PRO A 533 -16.98 19.33 -0.98
N TYR A 534 -16.09 20.24 -0.64
CA TYR A 534 -16.30 21.64 -0.99
C TYR A 534 -16.16 21.76 -2.50
N GLN A 535 -17.28 21.97 -3.19
CA GLN A 535 -17.31 22.26 -4.63
C GLN A 535 -17.54 23.75 -4.79
N GLU A 536 -16.52 24.46 -5.21
CA GLU A 536 -16.69 25.84 -5.66
C GLU A 536 -17.06 25.87 -7.13
N THR A 537 -18.00 26.77 -7.46
CA THR A 537 -18.34 27.06 -8.86
C THR A 537 -17.20 27.87 -9.45
N ILE A 538 -16.54 27.32 -10.48
CA ILE A 538 -15.44 28.01 -11.16
C ILE A 538 -16.04 28.80 -12.32
N GLU A 539 -16.13 30.12 -12.22
CA GLU A 539 -16.41 31.00 -13.34
C GLU A 539 -15.15 31.75 -13.72
N VAL A 540 -14.51 31.31 -14.80
CA VAL A 540 -13.36 32.03 -15.39
C VAL A 540 -13.88 33.05 -16.40
N ASN A 541 -13.87 34.34 -16.00
CA ASN A 541 -14.28 35.43 -16.88
C ASN A 541 -13.23 35.65 -18.00
N LYS A 542 -13.65 35.54 -19.26
CA LYS A 542 -12.81 35.77 -20.43
C LYS A 542 -12.25 37.22 -20.49
N GLY A 543 -12.95 38.20 -19.93
CA GLY A 543 -12.57 39.58 -19.90
C GLY A 543 -11.63 40.00 -18.77
N ALA A 544 -11.31 39.08 -17.87
CA ALA A 544 -10.40 39.34 -16.75
C ALA A 544 -8.97 39.63 -17.25
N VAL A 545 -8.26 40.53 -16.54
CA VAL A 545 -6.86 40.82 -16.83
C VAL A 545 -5.90 39.77 -16.27
N MET A 546 -6.36 39.04 -15.25
CA MET A 546 -5.66 37.89 -14.69
C MET A 546 -6.62 36.91 -14.00
N TRP A 547 -6.11 35.73 -13.72
CA TRP A 547 -6.77 34.67 -12.94
C TRP A 547 -5.84 34.23 -11.82
N ALA A 548 -6.39 34.01 -10.62
CA ALA A 548 -5.61 33.68 -9.45
C ALA A 548 -6.18 32.48 -8.68
N VAL A 549 -5.26 31.69 -8.08
CA VAL A 549 -5.53 30.59 -7.14
C VAL A 549 -4.85 30.93 -5.82
N ASP A 550 -5.57 30.78 -4.68
CA ASP A 550 -5.00 31.05 -3.34
C ASP A 550 -3.87 30.02 -3.04
N GLY A 551 -2.70 30.51 -2.69
CA GLY A 551 -1.53 29.69 -2.34
C GLY A 551 -1.65 28.88 -1.05
N LYS A 552 -2.74 29.00 -0.30
CA LYS A 552 -3.01 28.17 0.88
C LYS A 552 -3.54 26.78 0.54
N ASP A 553 -3.95 26.55 -0.71
CA ASP A 553 -4.29 25.23 -1.21
C ASP A 553 -3.08 24.62 -1.96
N ASP A 554 -2.61 23.47 -1.52
CA ASP A 554 -1.41 22.82 -2.09
C ASP A 554 -1.53 22.51 -3.57
N ARG A 555 -2.75 22.32 -4.08
CA ARG A 555 -3.01 22.07 -5.50
C ARG A 555 -2.62 23.28 -6.38
N SER A 556 -2.41 24.46 -5.78
CA SER A 556 -1.89 25.64 -6.48
C SER A 556 -0.50 25.39 -7.10
N VAL A 557 0.32 24.52 -6.49
CA VAL A 557 1.63 24.13 -7.04
C VAL A 557 1.45 23.31 -8.32
N ALA A 558 0.56 22.30 -8.28
CA ALA A 558 0.23 21.51 -9.47
C ALA A 558 -0.43 22.36 -10.56
N PHE A 559 -1.26 23.33 -10.19
CA PHE A 559 -1.85 24.28 -11.12
C PHE A 559 -0.79 25.10 -11.87
N ALA A 560 0.16 25.69 -11.15
CA ALA A 560 1.27 26.40 -11.77
C ALA A 560 2.10 25.51 -12.70
N ALA A 561 2.45 24.31 -12.21
CA ALA A 561 3.25 23.33 -12.92
C ALA A 561 2.60 22.91 -14.25
N ARG A 562 1.32 22.51 -14.21
CA ARG A 562 0.58 22.05 -15.41
C ARG A 562 0.35 23.17 -16.44
N LEU A 563 0.22 24.41 -15.99
CA LEU A 563 0.13 25.54 -16.91
C LEU A 563 1.49 25.85 -17.56
N MET A 564 2.59 25.81 -16.80
CA MET A 564 3.93 25.98 -17.36
C MET A 564 4.29 24.85 -18.35
N GLU A 565 3.81 23.61 -18.13
CA GLU A 565 3.94 22.52 -19.12
C GLU A 565 3.22 22.80 -20.45
N GLN A 566 2.19 23.64 -20.42
CA GLN A 566 1.47 24.12 -21.62
C GLN A 566 2.15 25.38 -22.22
N ASN A 567 3.32 25.79 -21.76
CA ASN A 567 4.04 27.02 -22.13
C ASN A 567 3.27 28.30 -21.79
N ILE A 568 2.51 28.28 -20.70
CA ILE A 568 1.83 29.47 -20.15
C ILE A 568 2.73 30.06 -19.06
N GLU A 569 2.99 31.36 -19.18
CA GLU A 569 3.72 32.12 -18.19
C GLU A 569 2.88 32.33 -16.94
N VAL A 570 3.46 32.00 -15.78
CA VAL A 570 2.80 31.99 -14.49
C VAL A 570 3.60 32.80 -13.50
N ARG A 571 2.93 33.57 -12.65
CA ARG A 571 3.59 34.31 -11.56
C ARG A 571 3.15 33.82 -10.19
N ILE A 572 3.96 34.08 -9.19
CA ILE A 572 3.67 33.85 -7.77
C ILE A 572 3.66 35.17 -7.03
N ILE A 573 2.75 35.32 -6.08
CA ILE A 573 2.70 36.49 -5.19
C ILE A 573 3.53 36.19 -3.95
N ASP A 574 4.56 36.99 -3.66
CA ASP A 574 5.44 36.79 -2.49
C ASP A 574 5.03 37.60 -1.25
N LYS A 575 3.94 38.34 -1.33
CA LYS A 575 3.34 39.12 -0.24
C LYS A 575 1.82 39.09 -0.34
N ASP A 576 1.11 39.04 0.78
CA ASP A 576 -0.34 39.13 0.78
C ASP A 576 -0.83 40.31 -0.06
N SER A 577 -1.88 40.09 -0.84
CA SER A 577 -2.44 41.09 -1.77
C SER A 577 -3.96 41.08 -1.70
N SER A 578 -4.59 42.14 -2.17
CA SER A 578 -6.06 42.19 -2.38
C SER A 578 -6.33 42.89 -3.71
N LEU A 579 -6.89 42.15 -4.66
CA LEU A 579 -7.15 42.66 -6.01
C LEU A 579 -8.62 42.41 -6.36
N SER A 580 -9.30 43.39 -6.89
CA SER A 580 -10.74 43.35 -7.25
C SER A 580 -11.62 42.75 -6.11
N GLY A 581 -11.29 43.06 -4.85
CA GLY A 581 -12.00 42.54 -3.67
C GLY A 581 -11.65 41.11 -3.24
N HIS A 582 -10.75 40.43 -3.96
CA HIS A 582 -10.24 39.11 -3.60
C HIS A 582 -8.95 39.18 -2.81
N ASN A 583 -8.93 38.61 -1.62
CA ASN A 583 -7.74 38.48 -0.79
C ASN A 583 -6.91 37.27 -1.22
N LEU A 584 -5.71 37.54 -1.67
CA LEU A 584 -4.73 36.56 -2.15
C LEU A 584 -3.60 36.45 -1.14
N SER A 585 -3.37 35.26 -0.63
CA SER A 585 -2.30 35.00 0.33
C SER A 585 -0.94 34.94 -0.36
N ARG A 586 0.13 35.20 0.36
CA ARG A 586 1.50 34.88 -0.09
C ARG A 586 1.54 33.43 -0.60
N GLY A 587 2.18 33.18 -1.74
CA GLY A 587 2.19 31.88 -2.40
C GLY A 587 1.06 31.68 -3.42
N SER A 588 0.14 32.65 -3.55
CA SER A 588 -0.92 32.58 -4.57
C SER A 588 -0.33 32.61 -5.97
N VAL A 589 -0.89 31.75 -6.82
CA VAL A 589 -0.48 31.59 -8.23
C VAL A 589 -1.39 32.44 -9.09
N VAL A 590 -0.80 33.22 -9.99
CA VAL A 590 -1.54 34.09 -10.90
C VAL A 590 -1.10 33.91 -12.35
N VAL A 591 -2.07 33.97 -13.25
CA VAL A 591 -1.87 33.95 -14.70
C VAL A 591 -2.33 35.27 -15.26
N ILE A 592 -1.42 36.03 -15.87
CA ILE A 592 -1.68 37.37 -16.39
C ILE A 592 -1.86 37.27 -17.90
N ALA A 593 -2.95 37.85 -18.42
CA ALA A 593 -3.24 37.82 -19.86
C ALA A 593 -2.13 38.50 -20.70
N MET A 594 -1.56 39.59 -20.20
CA MET A 594 -0.50 40.34 -20.86
C MET A 594 0.83 39.58 -20.96
N ASP A 595 1.12 38.67 -20.03
CA ASP A 595 2.30 37.80 -20.09
C ASP A 595 2.14 36.67 -21.15
N ASN A 596 0.93 36.43 -21.60
CA ASN A 596 0.57 35.29 -22.46
C ASN A 596 -0.12 35.74 -23.78
N PRO A 597 0.40 36.68 -24.54
CA PRO A 597 -0.30 37.29 -25.68
C PRO A 597 -0.48 36.33 -26.86
N ALA A 598 0.29 35.25 -26.91
CA ALA A 598 0.18 34.23 -27.95
C ALA A 598 -1.01 33.26 -27.75
N PHE A 599 -1.56 33.21 -26.53
CA PHE A 599 -2.67 32.29 -26.17
C PHE A 599 -4.04 32.96 -26.36
N LYS A 600 -4.72 32.64 -27.46
CA LYS A 600 -6.06 33.20 -27.76
C LYS A 600 -7.14 32.77 -26.76
N ASP A 601 -7.02 31.54 -26.25
CA ASP A 601 -8.01 30.90 -25.37
C ASP A 601 -7.43 30.59 -23.99
N LEU A 602 -6.55 31.49 -23.47
CA LEU A 602 -5.87 31.35 -22.19
C LEU A 602 -6.85 31.03 -21.04
N HIS A 603 -8.01 31.70 -21.02
CA HIS A 603 -9.04 31.48 -20.00
C HIS A 603 -9.57 30.02 -19.99
N LEU A 604 -9.62 29.34 -21.15
CA LEU A 604 -10.02 27.93 -21.24
C LEU A 604 -8.93 27.00 -20.67
N ALA A 605 -7.65 27.28 -20.94
CA ALA A 605 -6.53 26.52 -20.37
C ALA A 605 -6.48 26.65 -18.85
N VAL A 606 -6.65 27.87 -18.34
CA VAL A 606 -6.74 28.15 -16.89
C VAL A 606 -7.92 27.39 -16.27
N ASN A 607 -9.10 27.47 -16.87
CA ASN A 607 -10.30 26.81 -16.39
C ASN A 607 -10.16 25.29 -16.38
N SER A 608 -9.71 24.69 -17.51
CA SER A 608 -9.57 23.24 -17.63
C SER A 608 -8.53 22.68 -16.64
N THR A 609 -7.42 23.39 -16.44
CA THR A 609 -6.39 23.01 -15.49
C THR A 609 -6.93 23.08 -14.05
N ALA A 610 -7.64 24.13 -13.68
CA ALA A 610 -8.25 24.28 -12.37
C ALA A 610 -9.32 23.21 -12.10
N LEU A 611 -10.20 22.93 -13.09
CA LEU A 611 -11.19 21.87 -13.01
C LEU A 611 -10.56 20.49 -12.79
N SER A 612 -9.43 20.22 -13.49
CA SER A 612 -8.70 18.94 -13.32
C SER A 612 -8.11 18.75 -11.91
N LEU A 613 -8.06 19.81 -11.12
CA LEU A 613 -7.50 19.86 -9.78
C LEU A 613 -8.56 20.20 -8.70
N ASP A 614 -9.83 20.30 -9.06
CA ASP A 614 -10.89 20.79 -8.16
C ASP A 614 -10.54 22.10 -7.45
N LEU A 615 -9.85 23.02 -8.13
CA LEU A 615 -9.38 24.30 -7.61
C LEU A 615 -10.30 25.44 -7.98
N SER A 616 -10.57 26.29 -7.00
CA SER A 616 -11.25 27.57 -7.23
C SER A 616 -10.30 28.58 -7.86
N VAL A 617 -10.73 29.18 -8.94
CA VAL A 617 -10.03 30.31 -9.60
C VAL A 617 -10.86 31.56 -9.46
N VAL A 618 -10.22 32.65 -9.08
CA VAL A 618 -10.83 33.98 -9.08
C VAL A 618 -10.39 34.77 -10.29
N SER A 619 -11.35 35.44 -10.95
CA SER A 619 -11.13 36.34 -12.06
C SER A 619 -10.90 37.75 -11.55
N ILE A 620 -9.80 38.37 -11.93
CA ILE A 620 -9.38 39.69 -11.49
C ILE A 620 -9.50 40.69 -12.65
N GLU A 621 -10.29 41.73 -12.46
CA GLU A 621 -10.57 42.74 -13.49
C GLU A 621 -9.65 43.95 -13.40
N SER A 622 -9.02 44.17 -12.24
CA SER A 622 -8.07 45.27 -11.98
C SER A 622 -6.90 44.78 -11.16
N GLY A 623 -5.71 45.12 -11.59
CA GLY A 623 -4.45 44.83 -10.88
C GLY A 623 -4.07 45.86 -9.81
N PHE A 624 -4.97 46.76 -9.44
CA PHE A 624 -4.74 47.79 -8.44
C PHE A 624 -4.95 47.22 -7.02
N GLY A 625 -3.90 47.34 -6.20
CA GLY A 625 -3.93 46.96 -4.79
C GLY A 625 -4.27 48.17 -3.90
N PRO A 626 -5.31 48.07 -3.00
CA PRO A 626 -5.68 49.18 -2.16
C PRO A 626 -4.62 49.47 -1.08
N GLY A 627 -4.36 50.77 -0.84
CA GLY A 627 -3.44 51.22 0.20
C GLY A 627 -1.98 50.84 -0.07
N GLU A 628 -1.37 50.09 0.87
CA GLU A 628 0.04 49.65 0.78
C GLU A 628 0.18 48.21 0.18
N LEU A 629 -0.93 47.61 -0.25
CA LEU A 629 -0.91 46.30 -0.88
C LEU A 629 -0.34 46.36 -2.28
N PRO A 630 0.39 45.32 -2.73
CA PRO A 630 1.10 45.37 -4.01
C PRO A 630 0.14 45.34 -5.21
N ASP A 631 0.44 46.20 -6.19
CA ASP A 631 -0.15 46.15 -7.53
C ASP A 631 0.50 45.03 -8.37
N TRP A 632 -0.24 44.50 -9.34
CA TRP A 632 0.20 43.37 -10.16
C TRP A 632 1.46 43.58 -11.01
N GLY A 633 1.77 44.82 -11.37
CA GLY A 633 2.97 45.19 -12.10
C GLY A 633 4.20 45.41 -11.19
N GLY A 634 4.03 45.27 -9.87
CA GLY A 634 5.07 45.46 -8.90
C GLY A 634 5.97 44.23 -8.69
N ARG A 635 7.08 44.44 -7.98
CA ARG A 635 8.13 43.42 -7.72
C ARG A 635 7.64 42.19 -6.95
N HIS A 636 6.46 42.26 -6.34
CA HIS A 636 5.88 41.21 -5.54
C HIS A 636 5.14 40.14 -6.37
N PHE A 637 4.97 40.36 -7.69
CA PHE A 637 4.42 39.41 -8.65
C PHE A 637 5.55 38.83 -9.49
N ARG A 638 6.20 37.79 -8.95
CA ARG A 638 7.40 37.20 -9.55
C ARG A 638 7.04 36.19 -10.62
N LEU A 639 7.65 36.31 -11.80
CA LEU A 639 7.57 35.33 -12.85
C LEU A 639 8.24 34.04 -12.36
N LEU A 640 7.56 32.89 -12.54
CA LEU A 640 8.14 31.57 -12.27
C LEU A 640 8.99 31.14 -13.47
N GLU A 641 10.12 30.57 -13.18
CA GLU A 641 10.93 29.88 -14.16
C GLU A 641 10.38 28.43 -14.34
N ARG A 642 10.29 27.99 -15.60
CA ARG A 642 9.83 26.63 -15.90
C ARG A 642 10.80 25.62 -15.31
N PRO A 643 10.33 24.65 -14.51
CA PRO A 643 11.19 23.63 -13.92
C PRO A 643 11.78 22.70 -15.00
N GLN A 644 13.10 22.51 -14.93
CA GLN A 644 13.84 21.52 -15.71
C GLN A 644 14.51 20.58 -14.72
N ILE A 645 13.81 19.49 -14.38
CA ILE A 645 14.14 18.65 -13.23
C ILE A 645 14.83 17.36 -13.65
N ALA A 646 15.91 17.02 -12.93
CA ALA A 646 16.49 15.67 -12.93
C ALA A 646 16.39 15.03 -11.56
N ILE A 647 16.13 13.72 -11.52
CA ILE A 647 16.24 12.87 -10.33
C ILE A 647 17.43 11.96 -10.55
N LEU A 648 18.41 11.95 -9.64
CA LEU A 648 19.45 10.93 -9.66
C LEU A 648 18.91 9.61 -9.12
N SER A 649 19.28 8.51 -9.75
CA SER A 649 18.72 7.19 -9.44
C SER A 649 19.76 6.07 -9.63
N HIS A 650 19.35 4.82 -9.42
CA HIS A 650 20.11 3.58 -9.52
C HIS A 650 20.98 3.28 -8.29
N GLU A 651 21.99 2.45 -8.46
CA GLU A 651 22.79 1.88 -7.39
C GLU A 651 23.27 2.92 -6.35
N GLY A 652 23.12 2.55 -5.10
CA GLY A 652 23.47 3.41 -3.96
C GLY A 652 22.40 4.40 -3.53
N PHE A 653 21.36 4.66 -4.34
CA PHE A 653 20.20 5.44 -3.91
C PHE A 653 19.08 4.54 -3.37
N SER A 654 18.36 5.06 -2.37
CA SER A 654 17.12 4.45 -1.90
C SER A 654 16.07 4.46 -3.02
N SER A 655 15.62 3.28 -3.44
CA SER A 655 14.55 3.17 -4.45
C SER A 655 13.25 3.82 -3.97
N TYR A 656 12.96 3.77 -2.67
CA TYR A 656 11.78 4.43 -2.08
C TYR A 656 11.80 5.94 -2.28
N ASP A 657 12.94 6.60 -2.02
CA ASP A 657 13.04 8.06 -2.14
C ASP A 657 13.09 8.51 -3.59
N VAL A 658 13.70 7.71 -4.48
CA VAL A 658 13.58 7.90 -5.93
C VAL A 658 12.13 7.81 -6.35
N GLY A 659 11.42 6.78 -5.88
CA GLY A 659 10.01 6.54 -6.20
C GLY A 659 9.07 7.65 -5.73
N VAL A 660 9.23 8.10 -4.49
CA VAL A 660 8.45 9.24 -3.95
C VAL A 660 8.68 10.51 -4.75
N SER A 661 9.93 10.80 -5.09
CA SER A 661 10.28 11.95 -5.92
C SER A 661 9.65 11.83 -7.32
N TRP A 662 9.79 10.67 -7.94
CA TRP A 662 9.22 10.38 -9.25
C TRP A 662 7.69 10.51 -9.24
N TRP A 663 7.01 9.83 -8.33
CA TRP A 663 5.56 9.87 -8.21
C TRP A 663 5.02 11.29 -7.97
N SER A 664 5.73 12.07 -7.13
CA SER A 664 5.36 13.45 -6.83
C SER A 664 5.42 14.35 -8.07
N LEU A 665 6.47 14.23 -8.87
CA LEU A 665 6.64 15.06 -10.09
C LEU A 665 5.69 14.61 -11.21
N ASP A 666 5.63 13.30 -11.46
CA ASP A 666 4.89 12.74 -12.59
C ASP A 666 3.38 12.68 -12.31
N HIS A 667 3.00 11.97 -11.25
CA HIS A 667 1.59 11.69 -10.95
C HIS A 667 0.89 12.87 -10.26
N HIS A 668 1.52 13.46 -9.24
CA HIS A 668 0.89 14.50 -8.44
C HIS A 668 0.95 15.88 -9.12
N LEU A 669 2.13 16.32 -9.54
CA LEU A 669 2.30 17.62 -10.19
C LEU A 669 2.01 17.57 -11.69
N GLY A 670 2.30 16.47 -12.39
CA GLY A 670 2.17 16.35 -13.84
C GLY A 670 3.26 17.10 -14.59
N ILE A 671 4.50 17.03 -14.11
CA ILE A 671 5.67 17.73 -14.67
C ILE A 671 6.62 16.75 -15.34
N ARG A 672 7.13 17.11 -16.51
CA ARG A 672 8.22 16.38 -17.16
C ARG A 672 9.50 16.48 -16.34
N HIS A 673 10.20 15.37 -16.22
CA HIS A 673 11.47 15.25 -15.52
C HIS A 673 12.33 14.17 -16.19
N SER A 674 13.61 14.13 -15.84
CA SER A 674 14.54 13.09 -16.27
C SER A 674 15.03 12.28 -15.10
N GLN A 675 14.97 10.96 -15.18
CA GLN A 675 15.71 10.10 -14.25
C GLN A 675 17.09 9.83 -14.84
N LEU A 676 18.13 10.11 -14.08
CA LEU A 676 19.52 9.97 -14.51
C LEU A 676 20.19 8.88 -13.67
N ASN A 677 20.83 7.94 -14.37
CA ASN A 677 21.69 6.96 -13.70
C ASN A 677 22.91 7.68 -13.13
N SER A 678 23.18 7.55 -11.83
CA SER A 678 24.29 8.21 -11.13
C SER A 678 25.65 7.88 -11.74
N SER A 679 25.85 6.65 -12.21
CA SER A 679 27.11 6.23 -12.87
C SER A 679 27.36 6.91 -14.21
N LEU A 680 26.30 7.42 -14.87
CA LEU A 680 26.38 8.10 -16.16
C LEU A 680 26.45 9.63 -16.06
N THR A 681 26.32 10.20 -14.85
CA THR A 681 26.33 11.66 -14.64
C THR A 681 27.65 12.30 -15.08
N ALA A 682 28.76 11.55 -15.08
CA ALA A 682 30.05 12.02 -15.57
C ALA A 682 30.07 12.34 -17.07
N TYR A 683 29.14 11.83 -17.85
CA TYR A 683 29.07 12.02 -19.31
C TYR A 683 27.92 12.93 -19.75
N GLY A 684 27.03 13.27 -18.82
CA GLY A 684 25.84 14.10 -19.08
C GLY A 684 26.12 15.59 -18.92
N ASP A 685 25.41 16.44 -19.68
CA ASP A 685 25.41 17.89 -19.47
C ASP A 685 24.33 18.26 -18.44
N LEU A 686 24.72 18.35 -17.18
CA LEU A 686 23.81 18.68 -16.08
C LEU A 686 23.31 20.14 -16.12
N ARG A 687 23.93 21.03 -16.91
CA ARG A 687 23.51 22.44 -17.08
C ARG A 687 22.16 22.59 -17.77
N ARG A 688 21.61 21.49 -18.30
CA ARG A 688 20.24 21.45 -18.85
C ARG A 688 19.17 21.58 -17.77
N TYR A 689 19.53 21.30 -16.53
CA TYR A 689 18.59 21.26 -15.41
C TYR A 689 18.80 22.46 -14.51
N ASN A 690 17.71 23.10 -14.09
CA ASN A 690 17.74 24.11 -13.06
C ASN A 690 17.43 23.55 -11.66
N THR A 691 17.04 22.27 -11.60
CA THR A 691 16.77 21.55 -10.35
C THR A 691 17.26 20.12 -10.46
N ILE A 692 18.09 19.66 -9.51
CA ILE A 692 18.54 18.28 -9.40
C ILE A 692 18.15 17.75 -8.04
N ILE A 693 17.35 16.67 -8.03
CA ILE A 693 16.92 15.97 -6.83
C ILE A 693 17.93 14.86 -6.53
N LEU A 694 18.48 14.90 -5.32
CA LEU A 694 19.38 13.88 -4.77
C LEU A 694 18.59 13.09 -3.73
N PRO A 695 18.04 11.91 -4.07
CA PRO A 695 17.39 11.05 -3.08
C PRO A 695 18.37 10.56 -2.01
N SER A 696 17.87 10.05 -0.89
CA SER A 696 18.74 9.49 0.15
C SER A 696 19.51 8.27 -0.34
N GLY A 697 20.64 7.98 0.27
CA GLY A 697 21.48 6.85 -0.07
C GLY A 697 22.97 7.13 0.09
N ASN A 698 23.77 6.19 -0.40
CA ASN A 698 25.23 6.29 -0.42
C ASN A 698 25.77 5.91 -1.83
N PRO A 699 25.43 6.73 -2.86
CA PRO A 699 25.85 6.45 -4.22
C PRO A 699 27.35 6.71 -4.42
N ASP A 700 27.99 5.89 -5.23
CA ASP A 700 29.34 6.16 -5.72
C ASP A 700 29.28 7.18 -6.86
N ILE A 701 29.31 8.46 -6.51
CA ILE A 701 29.33 9.58 -7.47
C ILE A 701 30.79 9.96 -7.73
N SER A 702 31.21 9.95 -9.00
CA SER A 702 32.58 10.32 -9.39
C SER A 702 32.93 11.75 -8.96
N ASP A 703 34.21 12.02 -8.67
CA ASP A 703 34.67 13.35 -8.28
C ASP A 703 34.40 14.41 -9.37
N TYR A 704 34.41 14.00 -10.63
CA TYR A 704 34.02 14.87 -11.73
C TYR A 704 32.54 15.27 -11.65
N ALA A 705 31.64 14.33 -11.42
CA ALA A 705 30.21 14.61 -11.25
C ALA A 705 29.94 15.44 -9.99
N LYS A 706 30.66 15.18 -8.88
CA LYS A 706 30.61 16.04 -7.68
C LYS A 706 31.00 17.47 -7.99
N SER A 707 32.11 17.67 -8.73
CA SER A 707 32.55 19.02 -9.15
C SER A 707 31.49 19.73 -9.98
N MET A 708 30.89 19.02 -10.97
CA MET A 708 29.82 19.61 -11.78
C MET A 708 28.59 19.99 -10.97
N LEU A 709 28.18 19.17 -9.99
CA LEU A 709 27.06 19.49 -9.10
C LEU A 709 27.38 20.71 -8.21
N MET A 710 28.63 20.83 -7.73
CA MET A 710 29.09 21.98 -6.96
C MET A 710 29.11 23.25 -7.82
N ASP A 711 29.61 23.18 -9.06
CA ASP A 711 29.60 24.31 -9.98
C ASP A 711 28.20 24.81 -10.29
N LEU A 712 27.23 23.88 -10.51
CA LEU A 712 25.83 24.24 -10.69
C LEU A 712 25.23 24.92 -9.45
N SER A 713 25.56 24.46 -8.26
CA SER A 713 25.07 25.06 -7.02
C SER A 713 25.60 26.48 -6.80
N LEU A 714 26.82 26.77 -7.26
CA LEU A 714 27.44 28.08 -7.17
C LEU A 714 26.92 29.09 -8.20
N ILE A 715 26.45 28.64 -9.35
CA ILE A 715 25.86 29.50 -10.40
C ILE A 715 24.51 30.09 -9.98
N HIS A 716 23.81 29.42 -9.10
CA HIS A 716 22.44 29.78 -8.66
C HIS A 716 22.36 30.42 -7.27
N ILE A 717 23.49 30.66 -6.60
CA ILE A 717 23.60 31.49 -5.39
C ILE A 717 23.83 32.92 -5.74
#